data_d9b8a999a40609ada08ce0b00f4ee9b3
#
_entry.id   d9b8a999a40609ada08ce0b00f4ee9b3
#
_cell.length_a   1.000
_cell.length_b   1.000
_cell.length_c   1.000
_cell.angle_alpha   90.00
_cell.angle_beta   90.00
_cell.angle_gamma   90.00
#
_symmetry.space_group_name_H-M   'P 1'
#
loop_
_entity.id
_entity.type
_entity.pdbx_description
1 polymer ?
#
loop_
_entity_poly.entity_id
_entity_poly.type
_entity_poly.pdbx_seq_one_letter_code
_entity_poly.pdbx_strand_id
1 'polypeptide(L)'
;MKKNLLRLFSLSLMLILALHAEAQQVQPIPLDPKIRYGKLENGLTYYIRANAEPKQRAEFFIAQNVGSILENDNQNGLAHFLEHMAFNGTKNFPGKGIISFLEKHGVKFGENINAYTAIDETVYNLSDVPTIQEGVVDSALLVLHDWSGYLTLDDKEIDSERGVIMEEWRTRFGADRRMWKESNKIKYPGSQYGIRDGIGDTAVIKHFKYDVIRDYYKKWYRPDLQAILVVGDIDVDKIEAKIKTLFSSIPKKENAGERPISTVADNDKPIVALVSDKEANVTRITLEYKHEKLPAEIQLSVQGYAKGIVDNLISAIIGERFNEITQQANAPFVGAMAGYGELVKSKDAFTMLAVPKEGKEAEGLNALLLEAEKIKRFGFTNAELERAKTNMLKQFETSYKDRDHRKNNSLVSEYVRNFLQNEPVPGIEWEYQTIQAILPSLTANVINQVAKSYITEKNLLVTITSPEKPTVKVPNNDQVLAAITEAGKAQLTAKAEETLNKPLVEKAPVAGKVIKKGQNQKLGTTEWTLSNGIRVIFKPTTFKQDEILLSAYSEGGLSKVKDISLLPSATLASTIVGNNGLGSYSQVDLNKILTGKVVSLQPQISNYEEGFGGKSSVNDFETMMQLVYLFYTAPRKDDNAFSALINMYRTSLANSATDPRKAFNDTVNTLVTNHNPRTVIMNLNTITKVDQDKALAFFKDRFANPADFTFIFAGNVDPNNVKMRNAICTYLGGLKTTKVLEKFTDNNIRKPQGKVSNTFEKEMKTAKATNLVLYNGAMPYNIVNNTLVGAIGDILDIRYTESIREKEGGTYGVGVRAGISHQPVNNATLLMQFDTDPVKQAKLIGMIYDEVNEIVKNGPKTEDLQKVKQNLLKTYNENLRENGWWLNTVESYYHNQINYVDNYKNAVESITPQSIQSTLIKLVAQGNIMEVVMKPTK
;
A
#
# COMPACT_ATOMS: atom_id res chain seq x y z
N MET A 1 11.33 36.24 17.83
CA MET A 1 11.43 34.78 17.71
C MET A 1 12.19 34.33 16.47
N LYS A 2 11.82 34.69 15.24
CA LYS A 2 12.51 34.22 13.98
C LYS A 2 14.03 34.46 13.94
N LYS A 3 14.55 35.63 14.40
CA LYS A 3 16.00 35.92 14.37
C LYS A 3 16.81 35.10 15.39
N ASN A 4 16.24 34.72 16.50
CA ASN A 4 16.94 33.91 17.51
C ASN A 4 16.92 32.42 17.16
N LEU A 5 15.86 31.92 16.53
CA LEU A 5 15.84 30.58 15.94
C LEU A 5 16.90 30.40 14.83
N LEU A 6 17.04 31.38 13.94
CA LEU A 6 18.04 31.31 12.84
C LEU A 6 19.49 31.33 13.37
N ARG A 7 19.79 32.10 14.42
CA ARG A 7 21.14 32.15 15.03
C ARG A 7 21.48 30.88 15.83
N LEU A 8 20.52 30.32 16.51
CA LEU A 8 20.67 29.02 17.19
C LEU A 8 20.87 27.88 16.19
N PHE A 9 20.21 27.93 15.05
CA PHE A 9 20.25 26.89 14.01
C PHE A 9 21.57 26.86 13.24
N SER A 10 22.15 28.01 12.88
CA SER A 10 23.45 28.05 12.22
C SER A 10 24.60 27.56 13.14
N LEU A 11 24.48 27.73 14.46
CA LEU A 11 25.41 27.14 15.42
C LEU A 11 25.18 25.64 15.63
N SER A 12 23.92 25.18 15.66
CA SER A 12 23.58 23.76 15.90
C SER A 12 23.96 22.85 14.73
N LEU A 13 23.88 23.35 13.51
CA LEU A 13 24.22 22.58 12.31
C LEU A 13 25.74 22.38 12.16
N MET A 14 26.57 23.32 12.63
CA MET A 14 28.03 23.12 12.73
C MET A 14 28.39 22.07 13.80
N LEU A 15 27.52 21.77 14.74
CA LEU A 15 27.76 20.84 15.85
C LEU A 15 27.41 19.38 15.52
N ILE A 16 26.59 19.12 14.50
CA ILE A 16 26.43 17.75 13.95
C ILE A 16 27.77 17.23 13.39
N LEU A 17 28.70 18.13 13.06
CA LEU A 17 30.02 17.82 12.54
C LEU A 17 31.14 17.81 13.61
N ALA A 18 30.85 18.25 14.83
CA ALA A 18 31.82 18.32 15.92
C ALA A 18 31.32 17.54 17.14
N LEU A 19 31.40 16.22 17.11
CA LEU A 19 31.14 15.32 18.24
C LEU A 19 32.21 15.39 19.36
N HIS A 20 32.95 16.51 19.48
CA HIS A 20 33.92 16.71 20.54
C HIS A 20 33.88 18.17 20.97
N ALA A 21 32.96 18.56 21.83
CA ALA A 21 33.12 19.56 22.89
C ALA A 21 31.81 20.13 23.41
N GLU A 22 31.64 20.10 24.71
CA GLU A 22 30.78 20.87 25.60
C GLU A 22 29.26 20.72 25.46
N ALA A 23 28.60 20.44 26.58
CA ALA A 23 27.18 20.23 26.75
C ALA A 23 26.33 21.38 26.18
N GLN A 24 25.98 21.35 24.92
CA GLN A 24 24.89 22.16 24.39
C GLN A 24 23.57 21.59 24.88
N GLN A 25 22.71 22.45 25.43
CA GLN A 25 21.37 22.06 25.84
C GLN A 25 20.60 21.50 24.63
N VAL A 26 20.31 20.20 24.67
CA VAL A 26 19.45 19.52 23.69
C VAL A 26 18.06 20.14 23.80
N GLN A 27 17.58 20.77 22.74
CA GLN A 27 16.24 21.37 22.72
C GLN A 27 15.20 20.30 22.37
N PRO A 28 14.35 19.89 23.34
CA PRO A 28 13.34 18.87 23.06
C PRO A 28 12.28 19.40 22.08
N ILE A 29 11.73 18.52 21.26
CA ILE A 29 10.57 18.80 20.42
C ILE A 29 9.31 18.80 21.30
N PRO A 30 8.42 19.78 21.17
CA PRO A 30 7.15 19.73 21.85
C PRO A 30 6.29 18.57 21.35
N LEU A 31 5.51 17.97 22.22
CA LEU A 31 4.43 17.10 21.78
C LEU A 31 3.31 17.95 21.18
N ASP A 32 2.60 17.44 20.16
CA ASP A 32 1.42 18.11 19.57
C ASP A 32 0.45 18.51 20.70
N PRO A 33 0.13 19.80 20.88
CA PRO A 33 -0.73 20.27 21.98
C PRO A 33 -2.15 19.72 21.91
N LYS A 34 -2.56 19.11 20.80
CA LYS A 34 -3.84 18.43 20.63
C LYS A 34 -3.84 17.02 21.26
N ILE A 35 -2.69 16.50 21.68
CA ILE A 35 -2.57 15.18 22.33
C ILE A 35 -2.66 15.33 23.85
N ARG A 36 -3.58 14.62 24.48
CA ARG A 36 -3.56 14.33 25.89
C ARG A 36 -2.67 13.10 26.12
N TYR A 37 -1.50 13.33 26.68
CA TYR A 37 -0.49 12.30 26.97
C TYR A 37 -0.32 12.14 28.47
N GLY A 38 -0.12 10.90 28.92
CA GLY A 38 0.20 10.62 30.33
C GLY A 38 0.74 9.23 30.55
N LYS A 39 1.20 9.02 31.79
CA LYS A 39 1.70 7.74 32.27
C LYS A 39 1.07 7.43 33.62
N LEU A 40 0.50 6.23 33.78
CA LEU A 40 -0.09 5.75 35.02
C LEU A 40 1.01 5.31 36.01
N GLU A 41 0.68 5.20 37.30
CA GLU A 41 1.61 4.75 38.32
C GLU A 41 2.15 3.34 38.09
N ASN A 42 1.37 2.46 37.45
CA ASN A 42 1.83 1.13 37.05
C ASN A 42 2.76 1.11 35.85
N GLY A 43 3.00 2.27 35.22
CA GLY A 43 3.91 2.41 34.08
C GLY A 43 3.25 2.47 32.71
N LEU A 44 1.94 2.24 32.62
CA LEU A 44 1.22 2.26 31.34
C LEU A 44 1.15 3.69 30.79
N THR A 45 1.49 3.83 29.51
CA THR A 45 1.42 5.10 28.77
C THR A 45 0.07 5.24 28.08
N TYR A 46 -0.44 6.48 27.91
CA TYR A 46 -1.62 6.71 27.09
C TYR A 46 -1.51 7.97 26.24
N TYR A 47 -2.15 7.90 25.04
CA TYR A 47 -2.31 9.00 24.10
C TYR A 47 -3.79 9.12 23.76
N ILE A 48 -4.35 10.33 23.89
CA ILE A 48 -5.75 10.59 23.57
C ILE A 48 -5.81 11.83 22.70
N ARG A 49 -6.57 11.79 21.60
CA ARG A 49 -6.78 12.97 20.76
C ARG A 49 -8.20 13.01 20.21
N ALA A 50 -8.86 14.17 20.35
CA ALA A 50 -10.09 14.44 19.65
C ALA A 50 -9.80 14.73 18.17
N ASN A 51 -10.45 14.01 17.27
CA ASN A 51 -10.41 14.22 15.83
C ASN A 51 -11.67 13.60 15.20
N ALA A 52 -12.43 14.36 14.41
CA ALA A 52 -13.72 13.91 13.89
C ALA A 52 -13.67 13.53 12.39
N GLU A 53 -12.59 12.85 11.98
CA GLU A 53 -12.43 12.34 10.61
C GLU A 53 -12.06 10.85 10.60
N PRO A 54 -13.07 9.97 10.40
CA PRO A 54 -14.50 10.28 10.21
C PRO A 54 -15.22 10.64 11.51
N LYS A 55 -16.33 11.40 11.40
CA LYS A 55 -17.21 11.75 12.55
C LYS A 55 -17.83 10.49 13.14
N GLN A 56 -18.09 10.54 14.46
CA GLN A 56 -18.75 9.48 15.22
C GLN A 56 -17.99 8.14 15.19
N ARG A 57 -16.68 8.21 14.99
CA ARG A 57 -15.76 7.06 14.95
C ARG A 57 -14.51 7.35 15.76
N ALA A 58 -13.92 6.29 16.30
CA ALA A 58 -12.62 6.37 16.97
C ALA A 58 -11.80 5.11 16.76
N GLU A 59 -10.49 5.31 16.85
CA GLU A 59 -9.46 4.28 16.86
C GLU A 59 -9.11 3.94 18.31
N PHE A 60 -9.05 2.66 18.65
CA PHE A 60 -8.63 2.15 19.94
C PHE A 60 -7.49 1.17 19.73
N PHE A 61 -6.29 1.56 20.11
CA PHE A 61 -5.09 0.77 19.91
C PHE A 61 -4.43 0.44 21.25
N ILE A 62 -3.83 -0.74 21.34
CA ILE A 62 -2.84 -1.05 22.38
C ILE A 62 -1.54 -1.45 21.68
N ALA A 63 -0.48 -0.69 21.94
CA ALA A 63 0.86 -0.96 21.44
C ALA A 63 1.67 -1.65 22.56
N GLN A 64 2.31 -2.76 22.21
CA GLN A 64 3.16 -3.55 23.09
C GLN A 64 4.61 -3.43 22.60
N ASN A 65 5.51 -2.92 23.41
CA ASN A 65 6.95 -2.98 23.12
C ASN A 65 7.49 -4.40 23.42
N VAL A 66 6.85 -5.40 22.84
CA VAL A 66 7.03 -6.83 23.04
C VAL A 66 6.85 -7.55 21.72
N GLY A 67 7.85 -8.32 21.29
CA GLY A 67 7.82 -9.07 20.04
C GLY A 67 8.66 -10.36 20.14
N SER A 68 8.85 -11.04 19.01
CA SER A 68 9.54 -12.32 18.97
C SER A 68 11.02 -12.27 19.43
N ILE A 69 11.62 -11.08 19.46
CA ILE A 69 12.99 -10.87 19.97
C ILE A 69 13.15 -11.30 21.44
N LEU A 70 12.07 -11.29 22.21
CA LEU A 70 12.05 -11.60 23.64
C LEU A 70 11.77 -13.08 23.93
N GLU A 71 11.56 -13.89 22.93
CA GLU A 71 11.33 -15.32 23.04
C GLU A 71 12.60 -16.09 23.42
N ASN A 72 12.46 -17.09 24.28
CA ASN A 72 13.44 -18.14 24.42
C ASN A 72 13.32 -19.14 23.25
N ASP A 73 14.27 -20.07 23.10
CA ASP A 73 14.24 -21.02 21.97
C ASP A 73 13.01 -21.94 21.98
N ASN A 74 12.53 -22.35 23.18
CA ASN A 74 11.30 -23.15 23.34
C ASN A 74 10.01 -22.31 23.18
N GLN A 75 10.13 -21.00 22.96
CA GLN A 75 9.04 -20.06 22.75
C GLN A 75 9.00 -19.51 21.33
N ASN A 76 9.87 -19.97 20.42
CA ASN A 76 10.01 -19.41 19.07
C ASN A 76 8.71 -19.50 18.26
N GLY A 77 8.04 -18.35 18.08
CA GLY A 77 6.73 -18.18 17.46
C GLY A 77 5.58 -17.91 18.43
N LEU A 78 5.84 -17.89 19.75
CA LEU A 78 4.77 -17.72 20.73
C LEU A 78 4.35 -16.26 20.91
N ALA A 79 5.16 -15.28 20.52
CA ALA A 79 4.71 -13.89 20.43
C ALA A 79 3.56 -13.72 19.44
N HIS A 80 3.70 -14.31 18.25
CA HIS A 80 2.67 -14.33 17.22
C HIS A 80 1.47 -15.21 17.62
N PHE A 81 1.74 -16.38 18.21
CA PHE A 81 0.68 -17.24 18.71
C PHE A 81 -0.18 -16.52 19.77
N LEU A 82 0.46 -15.76 20.65
CA LEU A 82 -0.22 -14.95 21.66
C LEU A 82 -1.10 -13.85 21.06
N GLU A 83 -0.66 -13.27 19.94
CA GLU A 83 -1.47 -12.32 19.17
C GLU A 83 -2.81 -12.95 18.77
N HIS A 84 -2.80 -14.16 18.20
CA HIS A 84 -4.00 -14.92 17.85
C HIS A 84 -4.88 -15.21 19.06
N MET A 85 -4.26 -15.62 20.16
CA MET A 85 -4.98 -15.93 21.39
C MET A 85 -5.72 -14.73 22.00
N ALA A 86 -5.31 -13.49 21.68
CA ALA A 86 -6.01 -12.29 22.10
C ALA A 86 -7.45 -12.20 21.55
N PHE A 87 -7.75 -12.91 20.46
CA PHE A 87 -9.07 -13.00 19.85
C PHE A 87 -9.84 -14.27 20.26
N ASN A 88 -9.19 -15.15 21.02
CA ASN A 88 -9.71 -16.48 21.39
C ASN A 88 -10.12 -16.59 22.88
N GLY A 89 -10.40 -15.46 23.50
CA GLY A 89 -10.96 -15.41 24.85
C GLY A 89 -10.18 -14.56 25.83
N THR A 90 -10.92 -13.69 26.48
CA THR A 90 -10.43 -12.85 27.56
C THR A 90 -11.35 -12.96 28.76
N LYS A 91 -10.96 -12.37 29.88
CA LYS A 91 -11.74 -12.39 31.13
C LYS A 91 -13.19 -11.94 30.94
N ASN A 92 -13.41 -10.84 30.20
CA ASN A 92 -14.72 -10.25 30.00
C ASN A 92 -15.41 -10.68 28.70
N PHE A 93 -14.66 -11.23 27.76
CA PHE A 93 -15.14 -11.69 26.44
C PHE A 93 -14.67 -13.14 26.19
N PRO A 94 -15.39 -14.14 26.69
CA PRO A 94 -15.00 -15.54 26.50
C PRO A 94 -15.10 -16.00 25.04
N GLY A 95 -14.20 -16.86 24.61
CA GLY A 95 -14.12 -17.38 23.24
C GLY A 95 -14.03 -16.25 22.21
N LYS A 96 -14.88 -16.26 21.21
CA LYS A 96 -14.95 -15.21 20.15
C LYS A 96 -15.82 -14.00 20.53
N GLY A 97 -16.02 -13.75 21.81
CA GLY A 97 -16.90 -12.69 22.32
C GLY A 97 -16.55 -11.28 21.82
N ILE A 98 -15.26 -10.96 21.70
CA ILE A 98 -14.77 -9.66 21.16
C ILE A 98 -15.27 -9.48 19.73
N ILE A 99 -15.02 -10.45 18.87
CA ILE A 99 -15.39 -10.39 17.44
C ILE A 99 -16.90 -10.26 17.31
N SER A 100 -17.65 -11.16 17.95
CA SER A 100 -19.12 -11.17 17.89
C SER A 100 -19.75 -9.88 18.38
N PHE A 101 -19.21 -9.28 19.43
CA PHE A 101 -19.71 -8.00 19.96
C PHE A 101 -19.46 -6.86 18.97
N LEU A 102 -18.25 -6.73 18.47
CA LEU A 102 -17.86 -5.60 17.63
C LEU A 102 -18.51 -5.66 16.24
N GLU A 103 -18.64 -6.85 15.65
CA GLU A 103 -19.31 -7.01 14.36
C GLU A 103 -20.81 -6.64 14.41
N LYS A 104 -21.50 -6.85 15.52
CA LYS A 104 -22.87 -6.36 15.74
C LYS A 104 -22.96 -4.83 15.67
N HIS A 105 -21.85 -4.12 15.87
CA HIS A 105 -21.76 -2.67 15.79
C HIS A 105 -21.11 -2.17 14.50
N GLY A 106 -20.96 -3.05 13.48
CA GLY A 106 -20.39 -2.72 12.18
C GLY A 106 -18.85 -2.59 12.16
N VAL A 107 -18.17 -3.17 13.16
CA VAL A 107 -16.69 -3.24 13.24
C VAL A 107 -16.29 -4.64 12.79
N LYS A 108 -15.83 -4.78 11.55
CA LYS A 108 -15.59 -6.08 10.89
C LYS A 108 -14.24 -6.67 11.27
N PHE A 109 -14.18 -7.99 11.57
CA PHE A 109 -12.94 -8.72 11.79
C PHE A 109 -12.10 -8.79 10.50
N GLY A 110 -10.78 -8.64 10.64
CA GLY A 110 -9.83 -8.60 9.53
C GLY A 110 -9.77 -7.27 8.77
N GLU A 111 -10.77 -6.40 8.91
CA GLU A 111 -10.79 -5.06 8.34
C GLU A 111 -10.59 -3.97 9.41
N ASN A 112 -11.41 -3.98 10.43
CA ASN A 112 -11.39 -2.99 11.52
C ASN A 112 -10.82 -3.55 12.83
N ILE A 113 -10.97 -4.86 13.07
CA ILE A 113 -10.39 -5.57 14.21
C ILE A 113 -9.20 -6.34 13.69
N ASN A 114 -8.00 -5.97 14.11
CA ASN A 114 -6.78 -6.57 13.60
C ASN A 114 -5.65 -6.50 14.62
N ALA A 115 -4.54 -7.17 14.33
CA ALA A 115 -3.29 -7.07 15.08
C ALA A 115 -2.11 -7.40 14.16
N TYR A 116 -0.91 -7.09 14.63
CA TYR A 116 0.32 -7.60 14.02
C TYR A 116 1.39 -7.84 15.07
N THR A 117 2.21 -8.85 14.83
CA THR A 117 3.42 -9.13 15.59
C THR A 117 4.66 -8.97 14.71
N ALA A 118 5.58 -8.14 15.15
CA ALA A 118 6.89 -7.94 14.55
C ALA A 118 7.99 -8.53 15.45
N ILE A 119 9.24 -8.34 15.05
CA ILE A 119 10.39 -8.80 15.84
C ILE A 119 10.41 -8.11 17.20
N ASP A 120 10.17 -6.81 17.26
CA ASP A 120 10.31 -5.99 18.44
C ASP A 120 9.00 -5.56 19.11
N GLU A 121 7.86 -5.74 18.45
CA GLU A 121 6.61 -5.13 18.87
C GLU A 121 5.38 -5.97 18.48
N THR A 122 4.28 -5.75 19.19
CA THR A 122 2.96 -6.28 18.87
C THR A 122 1.93 -5.18 19.04
N VAL A 123 1.04 -4.98 18.10
CA VAL A 123 0.00 -3.95 18.17
C VAL A 123 -1.36 -4.57 17.86
N TYR A 124 -2.35 -4.25 18.68
CA TYR A 124 -3.75 -4.64 18.48
C TYR A 124 -4.57 -3.39 18.22
N ASN A 125 -5.53 -3.47 17.34
CA ASN A 125 -6.38 -2.33 17.01
C ASN A 125 -7.85 -2.69 16.84
N LEU A 126 -8.68 -1.74 17.27
CA LEU A 126 -10.09 -1.63 16.94
C LEU A 126 -10.25 -0.31 16.20
N SER A 127 -10.46 -0.37 14.90
CA SER A 127 -10.55 0.81 14.02
C SER A 127 -12.01 1.13 13.69
N ASP A 128 -12.30 2.42 13.47
CA ASP A 128 -13.61 2.92 13.09
C ASP A 128 -14.75 2.51 14.06
N VAL A 129 -14.46 2.40 15.34
CA VAL A 129 -15.44 2.04 16.37
C VAL A 129 -16.48 3.15 16.50
N PRO A 130 -17.80 2.86 16.50
CA PRO A 130 -18.84 3.86 16.68
C PRO A 130 -18.77 4.52 18.05
N THR A 131 -18.84 5.86 18.09
CA THR A 131 -18.78 6.65 19.34
C THR A 131 -20.12 7.20 19.80
N ILE A 132 -21.20 7.00 19.01
CA ILE A 132 -22.55 7.49 19.35
C ILE A 132 -23.11 6.80 20.61
N GLN A 133 -22.77 5.53 20.79
CA GLN A 133 -23.22 4.73 21.93
C GLN A 133 -22.09 4.59 22.94
N GLU A 134 -22.23 5.21 24.10
CA GLU A 134 -21.20 5.19 25.15
C GLU A 134 -20.81 3.76 25.57
N GLY A 135 -21.75 2.83 25.63
CA GLY A 135 -21.48 1.43 25.96
C GLY A 135 -20.57 0.70 24.95
N VAL A 136 -20.54 1.13 23.67
CA VAL A 136 -19.61 0.58 22.68
C VAL A 136 -18.19 1.07 22.93
N VAL A 137 -18.04 2.34 23.28
CA VAL A 137 -16.75 2.95 23.66
C VAL A 137 -16.21 2.29 24.93
N ASP A 138 -17.05 2.07 25.92
CA ASP A 138 -16.67 1.39 27.18
C ASP A 138 -16.23 -0.05 26.91
N SER A 139 -16.95 -0.75 26.06
CA SER A 139 -16.57 -2.11 25.67
C SER A 139 -15.25 -2.14 24.86
N ALA A 140 -15.00 -1.18 23.99
CA ALA A 140 -13.73 -1.06 23.28
C ALA A 140 -12.56 -0.85 24.24
N LEU A 141 -12.70 0.04 25.21
CA LEU A 141 -11.70 0.23 26.28
C LEU A 141 -11.51 -1.02 27.14
N LEU A 142 -12.61 -1.76 27.44
CA LEU A 142 -12.55 -3.02 28.19
C LEU A 142 -11.84 -4.12 27.40
N VAL A 143 -12.00 -4.16 26.07
CA VAL A 143 -11.21 -5.06 25.20
C VAL A 143 -9.73 -4.75 25.30
N LEU A 144 -9.33 -3.46 25.19
CA LEU A 144 -7.92 -3.09 25.34
C LEU A 144 -7.36 -3.44 26.72
N HIS A 145 -8.18 -3.27 27.76
CA HIS A 145 -7.81 -3.63 29.12
C HIS A 145 -7.57 -5.15 29.24
N ASP A 146 -8.45 -5.96 28.66
CA ASP A 146 -8.30 -7.40 28.67
C ASP A 146 -7.10 -7.86 27.85
N TRP A 147 -6.84 -7.24 26.70
CA TRP A 147 -5.61 -7.49 25.92
C TRP A 147 -4.34 -7.10 26.68
N SER A 148 -4.41 -6.10 27.54
CA SER A 148 -3.27 -5.67 28.34
C SER A 148 -2.80 -6.74 29.35
N GLY A 149 -3.73 -7.43 30.04
CA GLY A 149 -3.33 -8.29 31.13
C GLY A 149 -4.28 -9.43 31.50
N TYR A 150 -5.35 -9.70 30.71
CA TYR A 150 -6.42 -10.61 31.09
C TYR A 150 -6.84 -11.60 29.99
N LEU A 151 -5.88 -12.08 29.19
CA LEU A 151 -6.10 -13.19 28.26
C LEU A 151 -6.32 -14.49 29.04
N THR A 152 -7.28 -15.32 28.63
CA THR A 152 -7.58 -16.59 29.32
C THR A 152 -6.59 -17.68 28.97
N LEU A 153 -6.09 -17.73 27.74
CA LEU A 153 -5.16 -18.76 27.24
C LEU A 153 -5.64 -20.16 27.55
N ASP A 154 -6.89 -20.45 27.21
CA ASP A 154 -7.54 -21.74 27.41
C ASP A 154 -6.85 -22.84 26.57
N ASP A 155 -6.61 -24.02 27.17
CA ASP A 155 -5.90 -25.11 26.52
C ASP A 155 -6.59 -25.56 25.24
N LYS A 156 -7.91 -25.60 25.20
CA LYS A 156 -8.70 -26.01 24.04
C LYS A 156 -8.59 -24.99 22.90
N GLU A 157 -8.61 -23.71 23.22
CA GLU A 157 -8.46 -22.65 22.23
C GLU A 157 -7.03 -22.63 21.69
N ILE A 158 -6.01 -22.86 22.53
CA ILE A 158 -4.61 -23.01 22.09
C ILE A 158 -4.50 -24.15 21.08
N ASP A 159 -5.04 -25.32 21.38
CA ASP A 159 -4.96 -26.47 20.47
C ASP A 159 -5.70 -26.24 19.16
N SER A 160 -6.84 -25.58 19.19
CA SER A 160 -7.59 -25.18 17.99
C SER A 160 -6.78 -24.23 17.10
N GLU A 161 -6.09 -23.25 17.70
CA GLU A 161 -5.36 -22.22 16.99
C GLU A 161 -4.06 -22.72 16.33
N ARG A 162 -3.47 -23.82 16.83
CA ARG A 162 -2.27 -24.43 16.21
C ARG A 162 -2.47 -24.70 14.72
N GLY A 163 -3.65 -25.19 14.34
CA GLY A 163 -4.00 -25.46 12.94
C GLY A 163 -4.01 -24.20 12.08
N VAL A 164 -4.63 -23.14 12.57
CA VAL A 164 -4.75 -21.84 11.89
C VAL A 164 -3.36 -21.22 11.65
N ILE A 165 -2.52 -21.20 12.68
CA ILE A 165 -1.14 -20.65 12.57
C ILE A 165 -0.28 -21.51 11.62
N MET A 166 -0.46 -22.82 11.61
CA MET A 166 0.25 -23.68 10.67
C MET A 166 -0.15 -23.44 9.21
N GLU A 167 -1.42 -23.15 8.93
CA GLU A 167 -1.86 -22.78 7.58
C GLU A 167 -1.38 -21.36 7.21
N GLU A 168 -1.35 -20.44 8.14
CA GLU A 168 -0.72 -19.14 7.92
C GLU A 168 0.77 -19.25 7.61
N TRP A 169 1.50 -20.06 8.41
CA TRP A 169 2.91 -20.35 8.14
C TRP A 169 3.10 -20.90 6.73
N ARG A 170 2.26 -21.89 6.33
CA ARG A 170 2.28 -22.48 4.98
C ARG A 170 2.12 -21.43 3.88
N THR A 171 1.21 -20.49 4.09
CA THR A 171 0.88 -19.45 3.11
C THR A 171 1.99 -18.39 3.02
N ARG A 172 2.60 -18.02 4.16
CA ARG A 172 3.60 -16.95 4.26
C ARG A 172 5.05 -17.42 4.08
N PHE A 173 5.34 -18.72 4.21
CA PHE A 173 6.70 -19.25 4.13
C PHE A 173 7.16 -19.46 2.68
N GLY A 174 7.12 -18.40 1.87
CA GLY A 174 7.63 -18.37 0.50
C GLY A 174 9.15 -18.13 0.43
N ALA A 175 9.68 -18.06 -0.80
CA ALA A 175 11.10 -17.89 -1.08
C ALA A 175 11.71 -16.66 -0.38
N ASP A 176 11.04 -15.48 -0.45
CA ASP A 176 11.52 -14.25 0.17
C ASP A 176 11.74 -14.45 1.68
N ARG A 177 10.80 -15.13 2.37
CA ARG A 177 10.93 -15.40 3.82
C ARG A 177 12.07 -16.35 4.13
N ARG A 178 12.21 -17.41 3.33
CA ARG A 178 13.32 -18.36 3.50
C ARG A 178 14.68 -17.69 3.32
N MET A 179 14.83 -16.90 2.25
CA MET A 179 16.07 -16.17 1.96
C MET A 179 16.36 -15.09 3.00
N TRP A 180 15.33 -14.37 3.46
CA TRP A 180 15.48 -13.40 4.55
C TRP A 180 16.00 -14.07 5.83
N LYS A 181 15.42 -15.20 6.22
CA LYS A 181 15.85 -15.97 7.41
C LYS A 181 17.31 -16.43 7.30
N GLU A 182 17.70 -16.98 6.16
CA GLU A 182 19.08 -17.43 5.95
C GLU A 182 20.07 -16.26 5.87
N SER A 183 19.71 -15.16 5.21
CA SER A 183 20.58 -13.98 5.13
C SER A 183 20.79 -13.33 6.50
N ASN A 184 19.77 -13.29 7.36
CA ASN A 184 19.90 -12.70 8.69
C ASN A 184 20.84 -13.49 9.62
N LYS A 185 20.92 -14.81 9.49
CA LYS A 185 21.91 -15.61 10.22
C LYS A 185 23.34 -15.20 9.88
N ILE A 186 23.59 -14.82 8.61
CA ILE A 186 24.89 -14.38 8.14
C ILE A 186 25.16 -12.93 8.56
N LYS A 187 24.15 -12.07 8.42
CA LYS A 187 24.24 -10.63 8.71
C LYS A 187 24.43 -10.31 10.18
N TYR A 188 23.77 -11.09 11.06
CA TYR A 188 23.67 -10.80 12.49
C TYR A 188 24.16 -11.97 13.36
N PRO A 189 25.43 -12.39 13.19
CA PRO A 189 25.97 -13.51 13.94
C PRO A 189 25.95 -13.23 15.44
N GLY A 190 25.43 -14.18 16.21
CA GLY A 190 25.33 -14.08 17.68
C GLY A 190 24.22 -13.18 18.19
N SER A 191 23.43 -12.53 17.33
CA SER A 191 22.29 -11.72 17.71
C SER A 191 20.97 -12.48 17.59
N GLN A 192 19.99 -12.15 18.42
CA GLN A 192 18.62 -12.68 18.29
C GLN A 192 17.99 -12.30 16.94
N TYR A 193 18.36 -11.19 16.32
CA TYR A 193 17.92 -10.80 14.98
C TYR A 193 18.35 -11.78 13.88
N GLY A 194 19.38 -12.60 14.14
CA GLY A 194 19.81 -13.66 13.22
C GLY A 194 18.96 -14.94 13.30
N ILE A 195 18.19 -15.12 14.37
CA ILE A 195 17.50 -16.39 14.63
C ILE A 195 15.99 -16.27 14.87
N ARG A 196 15.46 -15.07 15.17
CA ARG A 196 14.02 -14.85 15.36
C ARG A 196 13.39 -14.35 14.06
N ASP A 197 12.21 -14.84 13.72
CA ASP A 197 11.56 -14.52 12.47
C ASP A 197 10.08 -14.12 12.58
N GLY A 198 9.56 -13.96 13.78
CA GLY A 198 8.18 -13.54 14.05
C GLY A 198 7.18 -14.67 13.98
N ILE A 199 7.08 -15.42 12.87
CA ILE A 199 6.11 -16.53 12.76
C ILE A 199 6.57 -17.80 13.49
N GLY A 200 7.90 -17.94 13.65
CA GLY A 200 8.50 -18.95 14.52
C GLY A 200 8.76 -20.32 13.92
N ASP A 201 9.06 -21.27 14.83
CA ASP A 201 9.41 -22.64 14.50
C ASP A 201 8.19 -23.55 14.54
N THR A 202 7.94 -24.29 13.46
CA THR A 202 6.79 -25.20 13.33
C THR A 202 6.80 -26.34 14.33
N ALA A 203 7.97 -26.80 14.78
CA ALA A 203 8.08 -27.83 15.80
C ALA A 203 7.65 -27.28 17.16
N VAL A 204 8.06 -26.05 17.50
CA VAL A 204 7.60 -25.37 18.71
C VAL A 204 6.09 -25.15 18.63
N ILE A 205 5.57 -24.55 17.57
CA ILE A 205 4.14 -24.23 17.39
C ILE A 205 3.25 -25.46 17.57
N LYS A 206 3.66 -26.61 17.03
CA LYS A 206 2.90 -27.86 17.11
C LYS A 206 2.89 -28.50 18.50
N HIS A 207 3.97 -28.31 19.28
CA HIS A 207 4.22 -29.19 20.45
C HIS A 207 4.52 -28.43 21.74
N PHE A 208 4.51 -27.07 21.76
CA PHE A 208 4.76 -26.36 23.01
C PHE A 208 3.71 -26.72 24.08
N LYS A 209 4.14 -26.77 25.35
CA LYS A 209 3.25 -27.00 26.50
C LYS A 209 2.54 -25.68 26.86
N TYR A 210 1.30 -25.73 27.28
CA TYR A 210 0.47 -24.55 27.56
C TYR A 210 1.15 -23.53 28.49
N ASP A 211 1.87 -24.00 29.49
CA ASP A 211 2.57 -23.14 30.44
C ASP A 211 3.67 -22.28 29.76
N VAL A 212 4.24 -22.75 28.64
CA VAL A 212 5.32 -22.01 27.94
C VAL A 212 4.81 -20.70 27.36
N ILE A 213 3.61 -20.68 26.77
CA ILE A 213 3.00 -19.44 26.27
C ILE A 213 2.48 -18.56 27.43
N ARG A 214 1.96 -19.21 28.51
CA ARG A 214 1.52 -18.48 29.71
C ARG A 214 2.70 -17.80 30.42
N ASP A 215 3.88 -18.42 30.42
CA ASP A 215 5.10 -17.86 31.00
C ASP A 215 5.57 -16.65 30.19
N TYR A 216 5.53 -16.75 28.83
CA TYR A 216 5.85 -15.62 27.95
C TYR A 216 4.90 -14.44 28.21
N TYR A 217 3.58 -14.69 28.24
CA TYR A 217 2.56 -13.71 28.53
C TYR A 217 2.78 -13.05 29.90
N LYS A 218 2.87 -13.81 30.97
CA LYS A 218 3.08 -13.34 32.33
C LYS A 218 4.36 -12.52 32.48
N LYS A 219 5.40 -12.82 31.71
CA LYS A 219 6.67 -12.12 31.77
C LYS A 219 6.64 -10.79 31.07
N TRP A 220 6.04 -10.73 29.88
CA TRP A 220 6.23 -9.61 28.97
C TRP A 220 4.99 -8.71 28.81
N TYR A 221 3.76 -9.19 28.99
CA TYR A 221 2.57 -8.35 28.92
C TYR A 221 2.40 -7.63 30.27
N ARG A 222 3.01 -6.46 30.34
CA ARG A 222 3.05 -5.66 31.55
C ARG A 222 2.91 -4.16 31.24
N PRO A 223 2.27 -3.38 32.11
CA PRO A 223 1.90 -1.99 31.83
C PRO A 223 3.04 -1.08 31.38
N ASP A 224 4.25 -1.25 31.93
CA ASP A 224 5.41 -0.42 31.60
C ASP A 224 5.95 -0.62 30.18
N LEU A 225 5.51 -1.66 29.47
CA LEU A 225 5.83 -1.94 28.06
C LEU A 225 4.63 -1.67 27.13
N GLN A 226 3.57 -1.02 27.63
CA GLN A 226 2.31 -0.84 26.91
C GLN A 226 1.91 0.62 26.76
N ALA A 227 1.26 0.92 25.65
CA ALA A 227 0.56 2.19 25.48
C ALA A 227 -0.86 1.97 24.97
N ILE A 228 -1.82 2.72 25.54
CA ILE A 228 -3.20 2.83 25.07
C ILE A 228 -3.32 4.10 24.25
N LEU A 229 -3.84 3.96 23.02
CA LEU A 229 -3.97 5.07 22.10
C LEU A 229 -5.42 5.17 21.64
N VAL A 230 -6.03 6.35 21.82
CA VAL A 230 -7.42 6.60 21.44
C VAL A 230 -7.49 7.91 20.65
N VAL A 231 -7.90 7.80 19.39
CA VAL A 231 -8.03 8.96 18.50
C VAL A 231 -9.38 8.91 17.81
N GLY A 232 -10.19 9.96 17.92
CA GLY A 232 -11.48 9.95 17.26
C GLY A 232 -12.41 11.10 17.68
N ASP A 233 -13.66 10.98 17.26
CA ASP A 233 -14.75 11.88 17.66
C ASP A 233 -15.21 11.51 19.08
N ILE A 234 -14.45 11.96 20.06
CA ILE A 234 -14.52 11.59 21.47
C ILE A 234 -14.36 12.81 22.40
N ASP A 235 -14.84 12.66 23.61
CA ASP A 235 -14.54 13.57 24.73
C ASP A 235 -13.26 13.08 25.43
N VAL A 236 -12.19 13.89 25.29
CA VAL A 236 -10.84 13.56 25.80
C VAL A 236 -10.82 13.36 27.31
N ASP A 237 -11.53 14.23 28.07
CA ASP A 237 -11.53 14.18 29.53
C ASP A 237 -12.27 12.93 30.06
N LYS A 238 -13.36 12.55 29.40
CA LYS A 238 -14.09 11.31 29.72
C LYS A 238 -13.26 10.07 29.43
N ILE A 239 -12.61 10.02 28.25
CA ILE A 239 -11.73 8.89 27.89
C ILE A 239 -10.56 8.78 28.85
N GLU A 240 -9.91 9.90 29.20
CA GLU A 240 -8.81 9.90 30.16
C GLU A 240 -9.25 9.36 31.52
N ALA A 241 -10.39 9.83 32.04
CA ALA A 241 -10.95 9.34 33.30
C ALA A 241 -11.23 7.82 33.25
N LYS A 242 -11.82 7.32 32.15
CA LYS A 242 -12.08 5.88 31.95
C LYS A 242 -10.77 5.08 31.89
N ILE A 243 -9.75 5.56 31.16
CA ILE A 243 -8.43 4.91 31.09
C ILE A 243 -7.81 4.86 32.51
N LYS A 244 -7.78 5.96 33.23
CA LYS A 244 -7.23 6.02 34.60
C LYS A 244 -7.95 5.04 35.52
N THR A 245 -9.28 4.98 35.49
CA THR A 245 -10.06 4.07 36.34
C THR A 245 -9.81 2.59 35.95
N LEU A 246 -9.86 2.27 34.67
CA LEU A 246 -9.82 0.89 34.22
C LEU A 246 -8.40 0.31 34.29
N PHE A 247 -7.40 1.01 33.75
CA PHE A 247 -6.06 0.47 33.60
C PHE A 247 -5.19 0.62 34.85
N SER A 248 -5.53 1.50 35.82
CA SER A 248 -4.86 1.52 37.12
C SER A 248 -5.13 0.27 37.97
N SER A 249 -6.16 -0.50 37.62
CA SER A 249 -6.44 -1.80 38.26
C SER A 249 -5.42 -2.90 37.91
N ILE A 250 -4.65 -2.72 36.83
CA ILE A 250 -3.62 -3.67 36.38
C ILE A 250 -2.39 -3.47 37.29
N PRO A 251 -1.97 -4.51 38.01
CA PRO A 251 -0.87 -4.37 38.95
C PRO A 251 0.46 -4.07 38.26
N LYS A 252 1.24 -3.18 38.83
CA LYS A 252 2.65 -3.01 38.45
C LYS A 252 3.40 -4.29 38.75
N LYS A 253 4.20 -4.74 37.78
CA LYS A 253 5.01 -5.94 37.98
C LYS A 253 6.28 -5.58 38.78
N GLU A 254 6.36 -6.06 40.00
CA GLU A 254 7.55 -5.89 40.82
C GLU A 254 8.72 -6.72 40.29
N ASN A 255 9.95 -6.17 40.41
CA ASN A 255 11.20 -6.83 39.97
C ASN A 255 11.21 -7.34 38.52
N ALA A 256 10.48 -6.67 37.63
CA ALA A 256 10.32 -7.10 36.26
C ALA A 256 11.62 -7.02 35.42
N GLY A 257 12.60 -6.24 35.86
CA GLY A 257 13.80 -5.91 35.09
C GLY A 257 13.49 -5.01 33.88
N GLU A 258 14.52 -4.49 33.27
CA GLU A 258 14.37 -3.74 32.01
C GLU A 258 14.11 -4.69 30.82
N ARG A 259 13.45 -4.18 29.79
CA ARG A 259 13.32 -4.89 28.52
C ARG A 259 14.71 -4.99 27.86
N PRO A 260 15.24 -6.18 27.59
CA PRO A 260 16.54 -6.30 26.94
C PRO A 260 16.48 -5.82 25.49
N ILE A 261 17.53 -5.15 25.05
CA ILE A 261 17.74 -4.77 23.66
C ILE A 261 18.77 -5.74 23.07
N SER A 262 18.39 -6.47 22.04
CA SER A 262 19.32 -7.32 21.31
C SER A 262 20.25 -6.44 20.47
N THR A 263 21.55 -6.65 20.58
CA THR A 263 22.56 -5.87 19.86
C THR A 263 23.02 -6.59 18.60
N VAL A 264 23.45 -5.80 17.63
CA VAL A 264 24.15 -6.26 16.41
C VAL A 264 25.59 -5.71 16.47
N ALA A 265 26.56 -6.62 16.37
CA ALA A 265 27.97 -6.25 16.45
C ALA A 265 28.43 -5.45 15.23
N ASP A 266 29.46 -4.62 15.46
CA ASP A 266 30.18 -3.98 14.36
C ASP A 266 31.04 -4.98 13.59
N ASN A 267 31.40 -4.64 12.37
CA ASN A 267 32.30 -5.43 11.53
C ASN A 267 33.39 -4.54 10.88
N ASP A 268 34.64 -4.97 10.97
CA ASP A 268 35.79 -4.29 10.34
C ASP A 268 35.86 -4.56 8.85
N LYS A 269 35.42 -5.74 8.39
CA LYS A 269 35.38 -6.17 6.99
C LYS A 269 33.94 -6.32 6.53
N PRO A 270 33.63 -6.10 5.27
CA PRO A 270 32.28 -6.33 4.76
C PRO A 270 31.79 -7.75 5.05
N ILE A 271 30.55 -7.88 5.55
CA ILE A 271 29.84 -9.15 5.65
C ILE A 271 29.04 -9.33 4.38
N VAL A 272 29.24 -10.46 3.69
CA VAL A 272 28.55 -10.77 2.44
C VAL A 272 27.61 -11.95 2.65
N ALA A 273 26.34 -11.74 2.45
CA ALA A 273 25.28 -12.75 2.53
C ALA A 273 24.74 -13.07 1.13
N LEU A 274 25.11 -14.24 0.60
CA LEU A 274 24.64 -14.74 -0.70
C LEU A 274 23.64 -15.86 -0.44
N VAL A 275 22.38 -15.65 -0.80
CA VAL A 275 21.30 -16.62 -0.56
C VAL A 275 20.46 -16.76 -1.81
N SER A 276 20.13 -18.01 -2.18
CA SER A 276 19.29 -18.29 -3.34
C SER A 276 18.14 -19.20 -3.00
N ASP A 277 17.08 -19.13 -3.79
CA ASP A 277 15.94 -20.02 -3.69
C ASP A 277 15.32 -20.27 -5.08
N LYS A 278 14.91 -21.54 -5.34
CA LYS A 278 14.31 -21.93 -6.63
C LYS A 278 13.02 -21.20 -6.96
N GLU A 279 12.25 -20.81 -5.94
CA GLU A 279 10.98 -20.09 -6.09
C GLU A 279 11.15 -18.57 -6.03
N ALA A 280 12.38 -18.07 -5.84
CA ALA A 280 12.62 -16.63 -5.86
C ALA A 280 12.34 -16.06 -7.25
N ASN A 281 11.67 -14.90 -7.27
CA ASN A 281 11.23 -14.26 -8.50
C ASN A 281 12.15 -13.15 -8.97
N VAL A 282 13.10 -12.71 -8.14
CA VAL A 282 13.93 -11.55 -8.44
C VAL A 282 15.22 -11.60 -7.67
N THR A 283 16.33 -11.17 -8.33
CA THR A 283 17.55 -10.86 -7.63
C THR A 283 17.46 -9.50 -6.97
N ARG A 284 17.82 -9.40 -5.68
CA ARG A 284 17.98 -8.13 -4.96
C ARG A 284 19.39 -8.03 -4.44
N ILE A 285 19.99 -6.86 -4.61
CA ILE A 285 21.29 -6.51 -4.08
C ILE A 285 21.08 -5.37 -3.10
N THR A 286 21.53 -5.55 -1.86
CA THR A 286 21.40 -4.55 -0.82
C THR A 286 22.77 -4.27 -0.21
N LEU A 287 23.12 -2.98 -0.14
CA LEU A 287 24.24 -2.46 0.61
C LEU A 287 23.68 -1.77 1.86
N GLU A 288 24.10 -2.19 3.05
CA GLU A 288 23.70 -1.58 4.31
C GLU A 288 24.95 -1.14 5.08
N TYR A 289 25.11 0.16 5.25
CA TYR A 289 26.18 0.76 6.05
C TYR A 289 25.61 1.00 7.45
N LYS A 290 26.01 0.17 8.43
CA LYS A 290 25.52 0.28 9.81
C LYS A 290 26.09 1.49 10.52
N HIS A 291 25.21 2.14 11.30
CA HIS A 291 25.53 3.29 12.14
C HIS A 291 25.00 3.10 13.56
N GLU A 292 25.58 3.80 14.50
CA GLU A 292 25.02 3.89 15.85
C GLU A 292 23.70 4.63 15.80
N LYS A 293 22.72 4.11 16.53
CA LYS A 293 21.45 4.78 16.72
C LYS A 293 21.64 6.00 17.61
N LEU A 294 20.98 7.10 17.24
CA LEU A 294 20.97 8.28 18.12
C LEU A 294 20.29 7.95 19.44
N PRO A 295 20.80 8.45 20.59
CA PRO A 295 20.09 8.37 21.86
C PRO A 295 18.69 8.95 21.73
N ALA A 296 17.71 8.40 22.46
CA ALA A 296 16.30 8.83 22.40
C ALA A 296 16.12 10.34 22.66
N GLU A 297 16.92 10.91 23.56
CA GLU A 297 16.91 12.36 23.86
C GLU A 297 17.26 13.20 22.63
N ILE A 298 18.22 12.72 21.81
CA ILE A 298 18.61 13.40 20.58
C ILE A 298 17.57 13.15 19.49
N GLN A 299 17.02 11.94 19.37
CA GLN A 299 15.95 11.65 18.41
C GLN A 299 14.73 12.55 18.62
N LEU A 300 14.34 12.76 19.88
CA LEU A 300 13.22 13.61 20.29
C LEU A 300 13.61 15.09 20.46
N SER A 301 14.65 15.55 19.77
CA SER A 301 15.12 16.93 19.78
C SER A 301 15.01 17.59 18.40
N VAL A 302 15.10 18.94 18.38
CA VAL A 302 15.15 19.73 17.14
C VAL A 302 16.32 19.28 16.25
N GLN A 303 17.45 18.87 16.85
CA GLN A 303 18.61 18.35 16.15
C GLN A 303 18.30 17.01 15.46
N GLY A 304 17.64 16.09 16.16
CA GLY A 304 17.19 14.81 15.60
C GLY A 304 16.20 14.99 14.46
N TYR A 305 15.24 15.90 14.63
CA TYR A 305 14.28 16.26 13.56
C TYR A 305 14.97 16.85 12.32
N ALA A 306 15.93 17.77 12.54
CA ALA A 306 16.71 18.34 11.45
C ALA A 306 17.54 17.28 10.70
N LYS A 307 18.10 16.30 11.43
CA LYS A 307 18.78 15.15 10.80
C LYS A 307 17.80 14.37 9.94
N GLY A 308 16.59 14.07 10.43
CA GLY A 308 15.57 13.39 9.64
C GLY A 308 15.21 14.12 8.33
N ILE A 309 15.16 15.46 8.36
CA ILE A 309 14.98 16.28 7.14
C ILE A 309 16.13 16.07 6.17
N VAL A 310 17.37 16.10 6.64
CA VAL A 310 18.58 15.87 5.83
C VAL A 310 18.56 14.45 5.24
N ASP A 311 18.22 13.43 6.03
CA ASP A 311 18.13 12.04 5.59
C ASP A 311 17.12 11.87 4.45
N ASN A 312 15.95 12.50 4.59
CA ASN A 312 14.90 12.48 3.58
C ASN A 312 15.32 13.21 2.28
N LEU A 313 16.02 14.34 2.39
CA LEU A 313 16.58 15.05 1.21
C LEU A 313 17.61 14.20 0.48
N ILE A 314 18.54 13.58 1.20
CA ILE A 314 19.54 12.66 0.63
C ILE A 314 18.86 11.50 -0.09
N SER A 315 17.90 10.87 0.56
CA SER A 315 17.15 9.74 -0.01
C SER A 315 16.39 10.14 -1.28
N ALA A 316 15.75 11.32 -1.28
CA ALA A 316 15.01 11.84 -2.43
C ALA A 316 15.94 12.13 -3.63
N ILE A 317 17.09 12.75 -3.40
CA ILE A 317 18.06 13.05 -4.46
C ILE A 317 18.64 11.77 -5.07
N ILE A 318 18.98 10.78 -4.25
CA ILE A 318 19.48 9.49 -4.74
C ILE A 318 18.39 8.74 -5.51
N GLY A 319 17.15 8.79 -5.04
CA GLY A 319 15.99 8.23 -5.74
C GLY A 319 15.81 8.83 -7.14
N GLU A 320 15.99 10.16 -7.28
CA GLU A 320 15.97 10.84 -8.58
C GLU A 320 17.11 10.35 -9.50
N ARG A 321 18.34 10.21 -9.00
CA ARG A 321 19.46 9.65 -9.74
C ARG A 321 19.21 8.22 -10.21
N PHE A 322 18.71 7.37 -9.35
CA PHE A 322 18.35 5.99 -9.70
C PHE A 322 17.27 5.93 -10.77
N ASN A 323 16.26 6.80 -10.68
CA ASN A 323 15.24 6.90 -11.71
C ASN A 323 15.84 7.30 -13.07
N GLU A 324 16.75 8.28 -13.12
CA GLU A 324 17.49 8.65 -14.35
C GLU A 324 18.27 7.47 -14.94
N ILE A 325 18.91 6.64 -14.11
CA ILE A 325 19.62 5.45 -14.56
C ILE A 325 18.65 4.42 -15.14
N THR A 326 17.51 4.17 -14.47
CA THR A 326 16.53 3.16 -14.93
C THR A 326 15.88 3.48 -16.27
N GLN A 327 15.83 4.76 -16.66
CA GLN A 327 15.29 5.20 -17.95
C GLN A 327 16.27 4.99 -19.12
N GLN A 328 17.50 4.53 -18.86
CA GLN A 328 18.47 4.24 -19.91
C GLN A 328 18.27 2.85 -20.51
N ALA A 329 18.42 2.70 -21.81
CA ALA A 329 18.26 1.40 -22.51
C ALA A 329 19.17 0.31 -21.93
N ASN A 330 20.40 0.67 -21.56
CA ASN A 330 21.42 -0.22 -20.99
C ASN A 330 21.47 -0.23 -19.45
N ALA A 331 20.43 0.31 -18.78
CA ALA A 331 20.40 0.32 -17.31
C ALA A 331 20.75 -1.06 -16.71
N PRO A 332 21.61 -1.12 -15.67
CA PRO A 332 22.03 -2.39 -15.07
C PRO A 332 20.95 -2.99 -14.17
N PHE A 333 19.97 -2.21 -13.74
CA PHE A 333 18.89 -2.62 -12.89
C PHE A 333 17.54 -2.05 -13.40
N VAL A 334 16.46 -2.68 -13.01
CA VAL A 334 15.09 -2.25 -13.33
C VAL A 334 14.49 -1.29 -12.29
N GLY A 335 15.12 -1.23 -11.14
CA GLY A 335 14.77 -0.32 -10.05
C GLY A 335 15.86 -0.27 -9.00
N ALA A 336 16.03 0.88 -8.34
CA ALA A 336 16.88 1.03 -7.19
C ALA A 336 16.34 2.10 -6.25
N MET A 337 16.72 2.03 -4.98
CA MET A 337 16.33 2.97 -3.94
C MET A 337 17.46 3.13 -2.91
N ALA A 338 17.42 4.23 -2.17
CA ALA A 338 18.28 4.43 -1.02
C ALA A 338 17.52 5.16 0.10
N GLY A 339 17.95 4.94 1.33
CA GLY A 339 17.38 5.60 2.50
C GLY A 339 18.23 5.40 3.75
N TYR A 340 18.05 6.29 4.73
CA TYR A 340 18.59 6.14 6.07
C TYR A 340 17.47 5.81 7.05
N GLY A 341 17.65 4.84 7.93
CA GLY A 341 16.64 4.48 8.92
C GLY A 341 17.08 3.37 9.86
N GLU A 342 16.16 2.94 10.70
CA GLU A 342 16.38 1.83 11.63
C GLU A 342 16.64 0.53 10.87
N LEU A 343 17.77 -0.10 11.13
CA LEU A 343 18.08 -1.45 10.67
C LEU A 343 17.55 -2.49 11.66
N VAL A 344 17.81 -2.25 12.94
CA VAL A 344 17.32 -2.98 14.11
C VAL A 344 17.25 -2.02 15.29
N LYS A 345 16.60 -2.38 16.40
CA LYS A 345 16.46 -1.47 17.57
C LYS A 345 17.78 -0.89 18.09
N SER A 346 18.92 -1.58 17.88
CA SER A 346 20.24 -1.13 18.34
C SER A 346 21.10 -0.43 17.29
N LYS A 347 20.70 -0.44 16.03
CA LYS A 347 21.48 0.13 14.92
C LYS A 347 20.59 0.76 13.85
N ASP A 348 21.03 1.88 13.32
CA ASP A 348 20.52 2.45 12.06
C ASP A 348 21.39 1.97 10.89
N ALA A 349 20.92 2.18 9.67
CA ALA A 349 21.72 1.97 8.47
C ALA A 349 21.38 2.97 7.35
N PHE A 350 22.40 3.33 6.58
CA PHE A 350 22.20 3.86 5.24
C PHE A 350 22.12 2.67 4.28
N THR A 351 20.99 2.49 3.66
CA THR A 351 20.68 1.35 2.79
C THR A 351 20.58 1.78 1.34
N MET A 352 21.23 1.04 0.44
CA MET A 352 21.04 1.14 -1.01
C MET A 352 20.62 -0.23 -1.54
N LEU A 353 19.53 -0.28 -2.29
CA LEU A 353 18.98 -1.51 -2.85
C LEU A 353 18.81 -1.37 -4.36
N ALA A 354 19.17 -2.40 -5.12
CA ALA A 354 18.83 -2.51 -6.54
C ALA A 354 18.26 -3.88 -6.90
N VAL A 355 17.44 -3.87 -7.93
CA VAL A 355 16.93 -5.06 -8.62
C VAL A 355 17.62 -5.14 -9.99
N PRO A 356 18.71 -5.92 -10.12
CA PRO A 356 19.43 -6.03 -11.39
C PRO A 356 18.57 -6.71 -12.45
N LYS A 357 18.88 -6.45 -13.71
CA LYS A 357 18.37 -7.24 -14.83
C LYS A 357 18.97 -8.64 -14.77
N GLU A 358 18.19 -9.65 -15.16
CA GLU A 358 18.68 -11.05 -15.19
C GLU A 358 19.94 -11.17 -16.05
N GLY A 359 20.98 -11.80 -15.49
CA GLY A 359 22.29 -11.93 -16.10
C GLY A 359 23.21 -10.70 -15.95
N LYS A 360 22.75 -9.64 -15.25
CA LYS A 360 23.49 -8.39 -14.99
C LYS A 360 23.71 -8.14 -13.50
N GLU A 361 23.78 -9.20 -12.71
CA GLU A 361 23.90 -9.11 -11.25
C GLU A 361 25.20 -8.39 -10.84
N ALA A 362 26.32 -8.72 -11.47
CA ALA A 362 27.59 -8.05 -11.23
C ALA A 362 27.58 -6.57 -11.67
N GLU A 363 26.94 -6.27 -12.82
CA GLU A 363 26.79 -4.88 -13.29
C GLU A 363 25.90 -4.07 -12.31
N GLY A 364 24.83 -4.67 -11.78
CA GLY A 364 23.93 -4.07 -10.78
C GLY A 364 24.65 -3.76 -9.47
N LEU A 365 25.47 -4.68 -8.97
CA LEU A 365 26.31 -4.47 -7.80
C LEU A 365 27.30 -3.33 -8.03
N ASN A 366 28.03 -3.36 -9.15
CA ASN A 366 28.98 -2.33 -9.50
C ASN A 366 28.32 -0.95 -9.62
N ALA A 367 27.12 -0.86 -10.20
CA ALA A 367 26.41 0.40 -10.33
C ALA A 367 26.04 1.01 -8.96
N LEU A 368 25.59 0.19 -7.99
CA LEU A 368 25.34 0.66 -6.63
C LEU A 368 26.63 1.15 -5.94
N LEU A 369 27.70 0.35 -6.03
CA LEU A 369 28.99 0.68 -5.43
C LEU A 369 29.59 1.97 -6.03
N LEU A 370 29.53 2.13 -7.36
CA LEU A 370 30.03 3.33 -8.04
C LEU A 370 29.18 4.57 -7.70
N GLU A 371 27.85 4.44 -7.53
CA GLU A 371 27.02 5.56 -7.11
C GLU A 371 27.30 5.94 -5.64
N ALA A 372 27.50 4.95 -4.76
CA ALA A 372 27.97 5.21 -3.40
C ALA A 372 29.31 5.98 -3.40
N GLU A 373 30.29 5.55 -4.22
CA GLU A 373 31.57 6.25 -4.35
C GLU A 373 31.44 7.66 -4.95
N LYS A 374 30.52 7.88 -5.90
CA LYS A 374 30.24 9.24 -6.42
C LYS A 374 29.67 10.14 -5.32
N ILE A 375 28.74 9.64 -4.52
CA ILE A 375 28.17 10.38 -3.39
C ILE A 375 29.28 10.72 -2.38
N LYS A 376 30.12 9.74 -2.02
CA LYS A 376 31.24 9.91 -1.09
C LYS A 376 32.24 10.96 -1.55
N ARG A 377 32.59 11.00 -2.87
CA ARG A 377 33.61 11.89 -3.42
C ARG A 377 33.12 13.24 -3.86
N PHE A 378 31.93 13.30 -4.49
CA PHE A 378 31.44 14.51 -5.16
C PHE A 378 30.14 15.04 -4.55
N GLY A 379 29.37 14.22 -3.84
CA GLY A 379 28.11 14.62 -3.25
C GLY A 379 27.02 14.91 -4.30
N PHE A 380 26.21 15.91 -4.01
CA PHE A 380 25.06 16.35 -4.80
C PHE A 380 25.27 17.78 -5.30
N THR A 381 24.62 18.11 -6.44
CA THR A 381 24.64 19.46 -7.01
C THR A 381 23.63 20.38 -6.30
N ASN A 382 23.79 21.70 -6.46
CA ASN A 382 22.82 22.67 -5.94
C ASN A 382 21.44 22.48 -6.59
N ALA A 383 21.36 22.19 -7.90
CA ALA A 383 20.09 21.99 -8.59
C ALA A 383 19.33 20.76 -8.06
N GLU A 384 20.02 19.64 -7.79
CA GLU A 384 19.40 18.46 -7.15
C GLU A 384 18.84 18.79 -5.77
N LEU A 385 19.61 19.50 -4.94
CA LEU A 385 19.17 19.89 -3.60
C LEU A 385 17.96 20.83 -3.65
N GLU A 386 18.00 21.87 -4.50
CA GLU A 386 16.88 22.81 -4.57
C GLU A 386 15.58 22.16 -5.08
N ARG A 387 15.66 21.19 -6.00
CA ARG A 387 14.49 20.39 -6.40
C ARG A 387 13.94 19.57 -5.22
N ALA A 388 14.81 18.88 -4.50
CA ALA A 388 14.39 18.08 -3.33
C ALA A 388 13.75 18.95 -2.24
N LYS A 389 14.35 20.12 -1.93
CA LYS A 389 13.78 21.08 -0.96
C LYS A 389 12.41 21.59 -1.41
N THR A 390 12.28 21.94 -2.70
CA THR A 390 11.03 22.47 -3.26
C THR A 390 9.91 21.42 -3.16
N ASN A 391 10.21 20.17 -3.49
CA ASN A 391 9.25 19.08 -3.39
C ASN A 391 8.87 18.79 -1.92
N MET A 392 9.85 18.77 -1.02
CA MET A 392 9.61 18.56 0.41
C MET A 392 8.75 19.69 1.00
N LEU A 393 9.10 20.94 0.73
CA LEU A 393 8.30 22.09 1.21
C LEU A 393 6.85 22.01 0.71
N LYS A 394 6.68 21.62 -0.55
CA LYS A 394 5.34 21.48 -1.15
C LYS A 394 4.53 20.36 -0.51
N GLN A 395 5.17 19.25 -0.17
CA GLN A 395 4.53 18.15 0.55
C GLN A 395 4.04 18.59 1.94
N PHE A 396 4.88 19.29 2.71
CA PHE A 396 4.49 19.81 4.03
C PHE A 396 3.42 20.91 3.93
N GLU A 397 3.48 21.76 2.92
CA GLU A 397 2.43 22.75 2.63
C GLU A 397 1.06 22.08 2.42
N THR A 398 1.03 21.03 1.61
CA THR A 398 -0.20 20.25 1.34
C THR A 398 -0.73 19.61 2.60
N SER A 399 0.14 18.93 3.38
CA SER A 399 -0.24 18.32 4.66
C SER A 399 -0.76 19.36 5.68
N TYR A 400 -0.15 20.54 5.71
CA TYR A 400 -0.60 21.64 6.56
C TYR A 400 -1.97 22.19 6.14
N LYS A 401 -2.23 22.33 4.84
CA LYS A 401 -3.54 22.76 4.33
C LYS A 401 -4.65 21.77 4.69
N ASP A 402 -4.36 20.49 4.60
CA ASP A 402 -5.31 19.41 4.87
C ASP A 402 -5.31 18.92 6.33
N ARG A 403 -4.65 19.65 7.27
CA ARG A 403 -4.47 19.23 8.67
C ARG A 403 -5.77 18.92 9.43
N ASP A 404 -6.85 19.64 9.10
CA ASP A 404 -8.15 19.47 9.75
C ASP A 404 -8.99 18.31 9.14
N HIS A 405 -8.46 17.69 8.06
CA HIS A 405 -9.07 16.56 7.35
C HIS A 405 -8.23 15.27 7.48
N ARG A 406 -7.26 15.26 8.40
CA ARG A 406 -6.45 14.07 8.66
C ARG A 406 -7.29 12.97 9.31
N LYS A 407 -7.16 11.76 8.79
CA LYS A 407 -7.89 10.58 9.29
C LYS A 407 -7.42 10.19 10.70
N ASN A 408 -8.35 9.69 11.53
CA ASN A 408 -8.05 9.16 12.86
C ASN A 408 -6.95 8.10 12.81
N ASN A 409 -7.04 7.16 11.86
CA ASN A 409 -6.07 6.07 11.70
C ASN A 409 -4.65 6.58 11.38
N SER A 410 -4.51 7.63 10.58
CA SER A 410 -3.19 8.22 10.29
C SER A 410 -2.56 8.84 11.54
N LEU A 411 -3.36 9.49 12.36
CA LEU A 411 -2.89 10.12 13.60
C LEU A 411 -2.50 9.09 14.66
N VAL A 412 -3.34 8.07 14.90
CA VAL A 412 -3.01 7.03 15.89
C VAL A 412 -1.75 6.26 15.51
N SER A 413 -1.52 6.05 14.20
CA SER A 413 -0.32 5.38 13.70
C SER A 413 0.97 6.16 14.00
N GLU A 414 0.93 7.51 13.96
CA GLU A 414 2.07 8.35 14.39
C GLU A 414 2.38 8.16 15.89
N TYR A 415 1.35 8.06 16.71
CA TYR A 415 1.53 7.88 18.15
C TYR A 415 2.04 6.47 18.50
N VAL A 416 1.64 5.45 17.75
CA VAL A 416 2.21 4.11 17.84
C VAL A 416 3.72 4.16 17.58
N ARG A 417 4.18 4.85 16.51
CA ARG A 417 5.60 4.99 16.19
C ARG A 417 6.35 5.86 17.21
N ASN A 418 5.69 6.89 17.74
CA ASN A 418 6.27 7.65 18.84
C ASN A 418 6.57 6.77 20.06
N PHE A 419 5.61 5.94 20.48
CA PHE A 419 5.79 5.04 21.63
C PHE A 419 6.84 3.94 21.37
N LEU A 420 6.82 3.32 20.19
CA LEU A 420 7.64 2.14 19.88
C LEU A 420 9.02 2.50 19.33
N GLN A 421 9.15 3.62 18.63
CA GLN A 421 10.34 3.97 17.83
C GLN A 421 10.94 5.35 18.18
N ASN A 422 10.36 6.08 19.12
CA ASN A 422 10.72 7.47 19.46
C ASN A 422 10.59 8.44 18.27
N GLU A 423 9.63 8.21 17.36
CA GLU A 423 9.34 9.16 16.28
C GLU A 423 8.76 10.46 16.88
N PRO A 424 9.31 11.65 16.57
CA PRO A 424 8.75 12.91 17.06
C PRO A 424 7.33 13.16 16.52
N VAL A 425 6.43 13.66 17.35
CA VAL A 425 5.05 14.00 16.98
C VAL A 425 4.68 15.42 17.43
N PRO A 426 5.33 16.45 16.87
CA PRO A 426 5.08 17.85 17.28
C PRO A 426 3.81 18.45 16.69
N GLY A 427 3.16 17.74 15.76
CA GLY A 427 2.05 18.23 14.99
C GLY A 427 2.46 19.02 13.74
N ILE A 428 1.63 18.93 12.69
CA ILE A 428 1.96 19.47 11.37
C ILE A 428 2.14 21.00 11.35
N GLU A 429 1.52 21.74 12.25
CA GLU A 429 1.70 23.18 12.39
C GLU A 429 3.16 23.52 12.76
N TRP A 430 3.72 22.80 13.73
CA TRP A 430 5.10 22.95 14.12
C TRP A 430 6.05 22.47 13.03
N GLU A 431 5.77 21.31 12.44
CA GLU A 431 6.58 20.72 11.38
C GLU A 431 6.69 21.64 10.16
N TYR A 432 5.57 22.21 9.68
CA TYR A 432 5.56 23.11 8.53
C TYR A 432 6.35 24.40 8.80
N GLN A 433 6.18 25.00 9.99
CA GLN A 433 6.96 26.19 10.39
C GLN A 433 8.46 25.85 10.48
N THR A 434 8.79 24.71 11.03
CA THR A 434 10.18 24.25 11.20
C THR A 434 10.84 23.97 9.85
N ILE A 435 10.15 23.29 8.94
CA ILE A 435 10.64 23.04 7.57
C ILE A 435 10.90 24.36 6.84
N GLN A 436 9.98 25.32 6.91
CA GLN A 436 10.19 26.66 6.31
C GLN A 436 11.41 27.39 6.86
N ALA A 437 11.74 27.17 8.14
CA ALA A 437 12.89 27.80 8.77
C ALA A 437 14.20 27.06 8.45
N ILE A 438 14.19 25.73 8.37
CA ILE A 438 15.37 24.88 8.20
C ILE A 438 15.83 24.85 6.73
N LEU A 439 14.94 24.58 5.77
CA LEU A 439 15.30 24.33 4.38
C LEU A 439 16.22 25.42 3.77
N PRO A 440 16.00 26.73 3.98
CA PRO A 440 16.87 27.74 3.45
C PRO A 440 18.33 27.69 3.96
N SER A 441 18.56 27.13 5.15
CA SER A 441 19.89 27.01 5.76
C SER A 441 20.67 25.79 5.30
N LEU A 442 20.02 24.78 4.72
CA LEU A 442 20.65 23.56 4.21
C LEU A 442 21.32 23.86 2.87
N THR A 443 22.64 23.88 2.86
CA THR A 443 23.45 24.04 1.64
C THR A 443 23.91 22.68 1.10
N ALA A 444 24.31 22.63 -0.17
CA ALA A 444 24.87 21.40 -0.75
C ALA A 444 26.10 20.93 0.04
N ASN A 445 26.91 21.86 0.56
CA ASN A 445 28.07 21.48 1.38
C ASN A 445 27.66 20.71 2.64
N VAL A 446 26.63 21.16 3.36
CA VAL A 446 26.13 20.48 4.57
C VAL A 446 25.60 19.11 4.23
N ILE A 447 24.71 19.00 3.22
CA ILE A 447 24.13 17.73 2.78
C ILE A 447 25.21 16.75 2.33
N ASN A 448 26.22 17.23 1.59
CA ASN A 448 27.31 16.40 1.09
C ASN A 448 28.21 15.87 2.20
N GLN A 449 28.47 16.65 3.25
CA GLN A 449 29.22 16.19 4.41
C GLN A 449 28.47 15.07 5.14
N VAL A 450 27.15 15.21 5.33
CA VAL A 450 26.32 14.17 5.96
C VAL A 450 26.28 12.91 5.09
N ALA A 451 25.99 13.06 3.78
CA ALA A 451 25.92 11.92 2.86
C ALA A 451 27.23 11.15 2.78
N LYS A 452 28.38 11.86 2.79
CA LYS A 452 29.70 11.26 2.84
C LYS A 452 29.91 10.42 4.11
N SER A 453 29.39 10.87 5.26
CA SER A 453 29.53 10.15 6.52
C SER A 453 28.77 8.84 6.57
N TYR A 454 27.74 8.67 5.71
CA TYR A 454 26.95 7.45 5.65
C TYR A 454 27.67 6.30 4.95
N ILE A 455 28.64 6.58 4.10
CA ILE A 455 29.34 5.56 3.31
C ILE A 455 30.69 5.28 3.97
N THR A 456 30.67 4.35 4.90
CA THR A 456 31.81 3.99 5.75
C THR A 456 32.61 2.81 5.16
N GLU A 457 33.88 2.66 5.54
CA GLU A 457 34.70 1.51 5.14
C GLU A 457 34.43 0.28 6.01
N LYS A 458 34.01 0.51 7.25
CA LYS A 458 33.57 -0.52 8.21
C LYS A 458 32.06 -0.61 8.22
N ASN A 459 31.52 -1.64 8.84
CA ASN A 459 30.10 -1.82 9.07
C ASN A 459 29.24 -1.98 7.80
N LEU A 460 29.87 -2.38 6.68
CA LEU A 460 29.16 -2.70 5.44
C LEU A 460 28.64 -4.14 5.47
N LEU A 461 27.33 -4.30 5.21
CA LEU A 461 26.67 -5.55 4.91
C LEU A 461 26.30 -5.54 3.42
N VAL A 462 26.62 -6.60 2.70
CA VAL A 462 26.20 -6.82 1.32
C VAL A 462 25.33 -8.05 1.27
N THR A 463 24.07 -7.88 0.92
CA THR A 463 23.13 -9.00 0.77
C THR A 463 22.76 -9.16 -0.69
N ILE A 464 22.91 -10.36 -1.24
CA ILE A 464 22.39 -10.71 -2.56
C ILE A 464 21.46 -11.90 -2.39
N THR A 465 20.17 -11.66 -2.64
CA THR A 465 19.17 -12.73 -2.73
C THR A 465 18.81 -12.96 -4.18
N SER A 466 18.67 -14.23 -4.61
CA SER A 466 18.50 -14.53 -6.03
C SER A 466 17.70 -15.78 -6.32
N PRO A 467 17.10 -15.88 -7.52
CA PRO A 467 16.61 -17.14 -8.06
C PRO A 467 17.75 -18.14 -8.34
N GLU A 468 17.48 -19.44 -8.17
CA GLU A 468 18.36 -20.50 -8.62
C GLU A 468 18.09 -20.84 -10.09
N LYS A 469 18.68 -20.06 -11.01
CA LYS A 469 18.53 -20.23 -12.47
C LYS A 469 19.88 -20.16 -13.18
N PRO A 470 20.11 -20.92 -14.27
CA PRO A 470 21.37 -20.86 -15.02
C PRO A 470 21.68 -19.48 -15.63
N THR A 471 20.65 -18.67 -15.87
CA THR A 471 20.76 -17.32 -16.43
C THR A 471 21.13 -16.27 -15.40
N VAL A 472 20.93 -16.54 -14.11
CA VAL A 472 21.28 -15.67 -12.99
C VAL A 472 22.74 -15.97 -12.57
N LYS A 473 23.59 -14.94 -12.64
CA LYS A 473 25.04 -15.06 -12.38
C LYS A 473 25.43 -14.20 -11.19
N VAL A 474 25.12 -14.70 -10.00
CA VAL A 474 25.49 -14.01 -8.76
C VAL A 474 26.99 -14.06 -8.57
N PRO A 475 27.68 -12.91 -8.33
CA PRO A 475 29.08 -12.91 -7.97
C PRO A 475 29.32 -13.66 -6.64
N ASN A 476 30.38 -14.40 -6.56
CA ASN A 476 30.79 -15.07 -5.32
C ASN A 476 31.38 -14.06 -4.31
N ASN A 477 31.67 -14.51 -3.09
CA ASN A 477 32.20 -13.68 -2.02
C ASN A 477 33.44 -12.87 -2.44
N ASP A 478 34.43 -13.53 -3.05
CA ASP A 478 35.66 -12.87 -3.46
C ASP A 478 35.42 -11.84 -4.55
N GLN A 479 34.49 -12.11 -5.47
CA GLN A 479 34.11 -11.17 -6.52
C GLN A 479 33.38 -9.96 -5.96
N VAL A 480 32.53 -10.13 -4.94
CA VAL A 480 31.87 -9.02 -4.24
C VAL A 480 32.91 -8.14 -3.53
N LEU A 481 33.84 -8.74 -2.80
CA LEU A 481 34.91 -8.02 -2.11
C LEU A 481 35.86 -7.30 -3.09
N ALA A 482 36.17 -7.93 -4.22
CA ALA A 482 36.93 -7.31 -5.30
C ALA A 482 36.16 -6.11 -5.89
N ALA A 483 34.88 -6.25 -6.15
CA ALA A 483 34.04 -5.17 -6.68
C ALA A 483 34.02 -3.94 -5.76
N ILE A 484 33.92 -4.14 -4.43
CA ILE A 484 34.00 -3.08 -3.44
C ILE A 484 35.35 -2.35 -3.53
N THR A 485 36.46 -3.12 -3.61
CA THR A 485 37.80 -2.58 -3.71
C THR A 485 38.02 -1.79 -5.00
N GLU A 486 37.55 -2.31 -6.14
CA GLU A 486 37.68 -1.67 -7.45
C GLU A 486 36.81 -0.41 -7.58
N ALA A 487 35.59 -0.42 -7.00
CA ALA A 487 34.76 0.78 -6.96
C ALA A 487 35.47 1.93 -6.21
N GLY A 488 36.17 1.61 -5.12
CA GLY A 488 37.00 2.57 -4.37
C GLY A 488 38.17 3.18 -5.18
N LYS A 489 38.65 2.53 -6.25
CA LYS A 489 39.71 2.99 -7.13
C LYS A 489 39.24 3.59 -8.45
N ALA A 490 37.95 3.45 -8.76
CA ALA A 490 37.40 3.83 -10.05
C ALA A 490 37.59 5.32 -10.36
N GLN A 491 37.88 5.64 -11.62
CA GLN A 491 37.89 7.01 -12.12
C GLN A 491 36.47 7.47 -12.34
N LEU A 492 36.01 8.40 -11.53
CA LEU A 492 34.63 8.90 -11.52
C LEU A 492 34.60 10.41 -11.79
N THR A 493 33.52 10.87 -12.39
CA THR A 493 33.25 12.30 -12.60
C THR A 493 32.06 12.75 -11.80
N ALA A 494 32.07 14.00 -11.34
CA ALA A 494 30.93 14.62 -10.71
C ALA A 494 29.77 14.74 -11.69
N LYS A 495 28.54 14.67 -11.18
CA LYS A 495 27.34 14.93 -11.99
C LYS A 495 27.33 16.41 -12.40
N ALA A 496 27.00 16.67 -13.67
CA ALA A 496 26.85 18.02 -14.17
C ALA A 496 25.60 18.70 -13.57
N GLU A 497 25.67 20.01 -13.38
CA GLU A 497 24.50 20.80 -12.98
C GLU A 497 23.55 20.96 -14.17
N GLU A 498 22.28 20.60 -13.98
CA GLU A 498 21.26 20.72 -15.01
C GLU A 498 20.05 21.50 -14.49
N THR A 499 19.68 22.55 -15.21
CA THR A 499 18.48 23.34 -14.99
C THR A 499 17.61 23.32 -16.24
N LEU A 500 16.32 23.02 -16.08
CA LEU A 500 15.33 23.05 -17.15
C LEU A 500 14.34 24.20 -16.88
N ASN A 501 14.47 25.30 -17.63
CA ASN A 501 13.65 26.50 -17.50
C ASN A 501 12.77 26.71 -18.74
N LYS A 502 12.06 25.68 -19.19
CA LYS A 502 11.14 25.80 -20.34
C LYS A 502 9.71 25.58 -19.88
N PRO A 503 8.73 26.29 -20.47
CA PRO A 503 7.32 26.09 -20.14
C PRO A 503 6.84 24.72 -20.63
N LEU A 504 5.96 24.07 -19.88
CA LEU A 504 5.41 22.74 -20.24
C LEU A 504 4.71 22.77 -21.60
N VAL A 505 3.97 23.84 -21.91
CA VAL A 505 3.37 24.12 -23.21
C VAL A 505 3.95 25.43 -23.74
N GLU A 506 4.74 25.36 -24.81
CA GLU A 506 5.43 26.54 -25.38
C GLU A 506 4.46 27.62 -25.87
N LYS A 507 3.37 27.19 -26.53
CA LYS A 507 2.33 28.09 -27.06
C LYS A 507 0.96 27.56 -26.67
N ALA A 508 0.26 28.32 -25.86
CA ALA A 508 -1.11 27.99 -25.49
C ALA A 508 -2.02 27.93 -26.72
N PRO A 509 -2.90 26.92 -26.84
CA PRO A 509 -3.86 26.86 -27.94
C PRO A 509 -4.89 27.99 -27.87
N VAL A 510 -5.59 28.21 -28.99
CA VAL A 510 -6.73 29.15 -29.03
C VAL A 510 -7.84 28.60 -28.14
N ALA A 511 -8.24 29.37 -27.16
CA ALA A 511 -9.24 28.96 -26.20
C ALA A 511 -10.63 28.76 -26.85
N GLY A 512 -11.28 27.62 -26.51
CA GLY A 512 -12.70 27.43 -26.76
C GLY A 512 -13.57 28.20 -25.80
N LYS A 513 -14.88 28.00 -25.87
CA LYS A 513 -15.90 28.67 -25.03
C LYS A 513 -16.83 27.65 -24.41
N VAL A 514 -17.39 27.95 -23.24
CA VAL A 514 -18.51 27.22 -22.67
C VAL A 514 -19.78 27.70 -23.42
N ILE A 515 -20.43 26.78 -24.12
CA ILE A 515 -21.64 27.06 -24.92
C ILE A 515 -22.93 26.61 -24.24
N LYS A 516 -22.85 25.66 -23.31
CA LYS A 516 -24.00 25.19 -22.54
C LYS A 516 -23.56 24.92 -21.10
N LYS A 517 -24.43 25.29 -20.16
CA LYS A 517 -24.31 24.97 -18.72
C LYS A 517 -25.56 24.25 -18.26
N GLY A 518 -25.37 23.27 -17.38
CA GLY A 518 -26.43 22.53 -16.71
C GLY A 518 -26.09 22.29 -15.26
N GLN A 519 -27.07 21.87 -14.48
CA GLN A 519 -26.90 21.45 -13.09
C GLN A 519 -27.69 20.18 -12.87
N ASN A 520 -27.09 19.23 -12.13
CA ASN A 520 -27.78 18.08 -11.60
C ASN A 520 -27.87 18.20 -10.08
N GLN A 521 -29.05 18.62 -9.59
CA GLN A 521 -29.26 18.87 -8.17
C GLN A 521 -29.11 17.61 -7.31
N LYS A 522 -29.45 16.41 -7.83
CA LYS A 522 -29.35 15.13 -7.10
C LYS A 522 -27.91 14.80 -6.75
N LEU A 523 -27.00 15.02 -7.68
CA LEU A 523 -25.56 14.79 -7.48
C LEU A 523 -24.82 16.02 -6.97
N GLY A 524 -25.45 17.21 -7.02
CA GLY A 524 -24.77 18.47 -6.73
C GLY A 524 -23.65 18.76 -7.75
N THR A 525 -23.87 18.41 -9.02
CA THR A 525 -22.88 18.63 -10.08
C THR A 525 -23.25 19.79 -11.00
N THR A 526 -22.24 20.45 -11.54
CA THR A 526 -22.36 21.44 -12.61
C THR A 526 -21.81 20.82 -13.91
N GLU A 527 -22.52 20.98 -15.01
CA GLU A 527 -22.17 20.42 -16.32
C GLU A 527 -21.87 21.54 -17.32
N TRP A 528 -20.80 21.39 -18.07
CA TRP A 528 -20.49 22.25 -19.20
C TRP A 528 -20.40 21.45 -20.49
N THR A 529 -20.82 22.09 -21.61
CA THR A 529 -20.44 21.68 -22.95
C THR A 529 -19.57 22.78 -23.54
N LEU A 530 -18.39 22.41 -23.99
CA LEU A 530 -17.46 23.32 -24.64
C LEU A 530 -17.81 23.48 -26.12
N SER A 531 -17.31 24.57 -26.74
CA SER A 531 -17.56 24.88 -28.16
C SER A 531 -17.10 23.81 -29.15
N ASN A 532 -16.16 22.97 -28.74
CA ASN A 532 -15.65 21.81 -29.49
C ASN A 532 -16.38 20.50 -29.16
N GLY A 533 -17.43 20.54 -28.33
CA GLY A 533 -18.26 19.38 -28.00
C GLY A 533 -17.85 18.62 -26.73
N ILE A 534 -16.69 18.89 -26.18
CA ILE A 534 -16.23 18.21 -24.94
C ILE A 534 -17.20 18.50 -23.80
N ARG A 535 -17.52 17.44 -23.03
CA ARG A 535 -18.35 17.50 -21.85
C ARG A 535 -17.49 17.53 -20.58
N VAL A 536 -17.77 18.48 -19.69
CA VAL A 536 -17.07 18.66 -18.43
C VAL A 536 -18.07 18.67 -17.28
N ILE A 537 -17.83 17.88 -16.25
CA ILE A 537 -18.68 17.74 -15.06
C ILE A 537 -17.85 18.08 -13.83
N PHE A 538 -18.41 18.91 -12.98
CA PHE A 538 -17.79 19.31 -11.70
C PHE A 538 -18.61 18.77 -10.55
N LYS A 539 -17.97 18.16 -9.60
CA LYS A 539 -18.48 17.79 -8.27
C LYS A 539 -17.71 18.55 -7.20
N PRO A 540 -18.12 19.78 -6.84
CA PRO A 540 -17.51 20.53 -5.75
C PRO A 540 -17.70 19.81 -4.42
N THR A 541 -16.63 19.71 -3.64
CA THR A 541 -16.63 19.21 -2.26
C THR A 541 -15.69 20.05 -1.40
N THR A 542 -15.80 19.88 -0.07
CA THR A 542 -14.95 20.55 0.93
C THR A 542 -14.19 19.56 1.81
N PHE A 543 -14.08 18.29 1.37
CA PHE A 543 -13.50 17.23 2.18
C PHE A 543 -11.98 17.33 2.32
N LYS A 544 -11.32 18.00 1.35
CA LYS A 544 -9.92 18.40 1.40
C LYS A 544 -9.75 19.78 0.81
N GLN A 545 -8.81 20.54 1.36
CA GLN A 545 -8.59 21.93 0.96
C GLN A 545 -7.77 22.07 -0.33
N ASP A 546 -6.91 21.11 -0.63
CA ASP A 546 -5.96 21.21 -1.75
C ASP A 546 -5.94 19.97 -2.66
N GLU A 547 -7.12 19.35 -2.89
CA GLU A 547 -7.25 18.18 -3.75
C GLU A 547 -8.32 18.38 -4.82
N ILE A 548 -7.95 18.12 -6.07
CA ILE A 548 -8.84 17.97 -7.21
C ILE A 548 -8.52 16.63 -7.88
N LEU A 549 -9.51 15.76 -7.98
CA LEU A 549 -9.42 14.50 -8.70
C LEU A 549 -10.02 14.65 -10.10
N LEU A 550 -9.43 13.96 -11.07
CA LEU A 550 -9.90 13.87 -12.46
C LEU A 550 -10.16 12.40 -12.81
N SER A 551 -11.33 12.14 -13.37
CA SER A 551 -11.61 10.99 -14.24
C SER A 551 -12.07 11.48 -15.59
N ALA A 552 -11.53 10.91 -16.65
CA ALA A 552 -12.04 11.13 -18.00
C ALA A 552 -12.20 9.77 -18.70
N TYR A 553 -13.30 9.55 -19.36
CA TYR A 553 -13.60 8.28 -20.01
C TYR A 553 -14.25 8.48 -21.38
N SER A 554 -13.98 7.53 -22.27
CA SER A 554 -14.64 7.32 -23.56
C SER A 554 -14.80 5.82 -23.79
N GLU A 555 -15.83 5.43 -24.55
CA GLU A 555 -16.04 4.04 -24.91
C GLU A 555 -15.18 3.64 -26.11
N GLY A 556 -14.59 2.44 -26.08
CA GLY A 556 -13.75 1.93 -27.16
C GLY A 556 -12.79 0.85 -26.67
N GLY A 557 -11.67 1.29 -26.10
CA GLY A 557 -10.64 0.44 -25.53
C GLY A 557 -10.03 -0.58 -26.50
N LEU A 558 -9.53 -1.67 -25.92
CA LEU A 558 -8.98 -2.79 -26.70
C LEU A 558 -10.03 -3.48 -27.58
N SER A 559 -11.33 -3.23 -27.35
CA SER A 559 -12.41 -3.77 -28.18
C SER A 559 -12.31 -3.31 -29.63
N LYS A 560 -11.64 -2.20 -29.89
CA LYS A 560 -11.46 -1.61 -31.21
C LYS A 560 -10.29 -2.20 -32.02
N VAL A 561 -9.45 -3.01 -31.42
CA VAL A 561 -8.37 -3.72 -32.11
C VAL A 561 -8.97 -4.72 -33.09
N LYS A 562 -8.83 -4.48 -34.37
CA LYS A 562 -9.36 -5.37 -35.45
C LYS A 562 -8.41 -6.56 -35.66
N ASP A 563 -7.13 -6.31 -35.82
CA ASP A 563 -6.10 -7.33 -35.96
C ASP A 563 -5.58 -7.75 -34.57
N ILE A 564 -5.92 -8.96 -34.13
CA ILE A 564 -5.53 -9.49 -32.82
C ILE A 564 -4.01 -9.59 -32.62
N SER A 565 -3.21 -9.60 -33.71
CA SER A 565 -1.76 -9.58 -33.61
C SER A 565 -1.22 -8.29 -33.01
N LEU A 566 -2.01 -7.21 -33.02
CA LEU A 566 -1.69 -5.92 -32.38
C LEU A 566 -1.99 -5.88 -30.88
N LEU A 567 -2.76 -6.83 -30.34
CA LEU A 567 -3.18 -6.81 -28.94
C LEU A 567 -2.02 -6.68 -27.95
N PRO A 568 -0.87 -7.34 -28.10
CA PRO A 568 0.25 -7.14 -27.19
C PRO A 568 0.71 -5.69 -27.12
N SER A 569 0.85 -5.01 -28.26
CA SER A 569 1.22 -3.60 -28.35
C SER A 569 0.12 -2.68 -27.83
N ALA A 570 -1.13 -2.96 -28.18
CA ALA A 570 -2.30 -2.19 -27.75
C ALA A 570 -2.50 -2.27 -26.23
N THR A 571 -2.30 -3.44 -25.62
CA THR A 571 -2.41 -3.63 -24.16
C THR A 571 -1.42 -2.78 -23.39
N LEU A 572 -0.24 -2.54 -23.93
CA LEU A 572 0.78 -1.72 -23.28
C LEU A 572 0.83 -0.26 -23.79
N ALA A 573 -0.07 0.14 -24.67
CA ALA A 573 0.00 1.43 -25.36
C ALA A 573 -0.03 2.62 -24.38
N SER A 574 -0.95 2.64 -23.42
CA SER A 574 -1.02 3.70 -22.41
C SER A 574 0.20 3.73 -21.49
N THR A 575 0.72 2.56 -21.10
CA THR A 575 1.94 2.45 -20.27
C THR A 575 3.17 2.95 -21.03
N ILE A 576 3.32 2.57 -22.31
CA ILE A 576 4.42 3.01 -23.17
C ILE A 576 4.39 4.53 -23.33
N VAL A 577 3.24 5.11 -23.68
CA VAL A 577 3.10 6.56 -23.87
C VAL A 577 3.30 7.31 -22.56
N GLY A 578 2.76 6.80 -21.44
CA GLY A 578 2.96 7.39 -20.12
C GLY A 578 4.42 7.40 -19.66
N ASN A 579 5.23 6.42 -20.12
CA ASN A 579 6.66 6.33 -19.76
C ASN A 579 7.60 7.06 -20.72
N ASN A 580 7.15 7.41 -21.93
CA ASN A 580 7.98 8.05 -22.95
C ASN A 580 8.18 9.56 -22.71
N GLY A 581 7.38 10.17 -21.84
CA GLY A 581 7.32 11.62 -21.69
C GLY A 581 6.35 12.27 -22.68
N LEU A 582 6.33 13.61 -22.75
CA LEU A 582 5.36 14.37 -23.54
C LEU A 582 6.02 15.54 -24.27
N GLY A 583 5.57 15.83 -25.47
CA GLY A 583 6.10 16.91 -26.30
C GLY A 583 7.60 16.76 -26.57
N SER A 584 8.39 17.76 -26.22
CA SER A 584 9.85 17.73 -26.32
C SER A 584 10.54 17.14 -25.09
N TYR A 585 9.79 16.73 -24.05
CA TYR A 585 10.34 16.36 -22.75
C TYR A 585 10.29 14.83 -22.56
N SER A 586 11.45 14.24 -22.19
CA SER A 586 11.50 12.88 -21.66
C SER A 586 10.76 12.81 -20.31
N GLN A 587 10.49 11.60 -19.81
CA GLN A 587 9.89 11.46 -18.49
C GLN A 587 10.76 12.04 -17.37
N VAL A 588 12.09 11.92 -17.52
CA VAL A 588 13.05 12.53 -16.60
C VAL A 588 12.94 14.06 -16.60
N ASP A 589 12.86 14.66 -17.79
CA ASP A 589 12.70 16.12 -17.93
C ASP A 589 11.36 16.58 -17.34
N LEU A 590 10.28 15.85 -17.60
CA LEU A 590 8.95 16.16 -17.02
C LEU A 590 8.99 16.17 -15.50
N ASN A 591 9.65 15.20 -14.88
CA ASN A 591 9.80 15.15 -13.43
C ASN A 591 10.54 16.38 -12.90
N LYS A 592 11.58 16.86 -13.62
CA LYS A 592 12.32 18.08 -13.26
C LYS A 592 11.46 19.35 -13.45
N ILE A 593 10.68 19.46 -14.53
CA ILE A 593 9.79 20.60 -14.81
C ILE A 593 8.63 20.65 -13.81
N LEU A 594 8.15 19.51 -13.36
CA LEU A 594 7.06 19.41 -12.41
C LEU A 594 7.52 19.54 -10.94
N THR A 595 8.78 19.87 -10.70
CA THR A 595 9.29 20.16 -9.35
C THR A 595 8.42 21.19 -8.63
N GLY A 596 8.01 20.90 -7.40
CA GLY A 596 7.13 21.78 -6.59
C GLY A 596 5.68 21.80 -7.04
N LYS A 597 5.28 20.93 -7.96
CA LYS A 597 3.90 20.74 -8.40
C LYS A 597 3.28 19.50 -7.76
N VAL A 598 2.06 19.67 -7.27
CA VAL A 598 1.24 18.53 -6.85
C VAL A 598 0.30 18.18 -7.99
N VAL A 599 0.77 17.38 -8.92
CA VAL A 599 0.01 16.95 -10.10
C VAL A 599 0.43 15.56 -10.51
N SER A 600 -0.54 14.72 -10.85
CA SER A 600 -0.33 13.45 -11.53
C SER A 600 -1.42 13.22 -12.55
N LEU A 601 -1.07 12.65 -13.69
CA LEU A 601 -1.99 12.29 -14.77
C LEU A 601 -1.48 11.02 -15.45
N GLN A 602 -2.37 10.05 -15.63
CA GLN A 602 -2.06 8.81 -16.31
C GLN A 602 -3.14 8.49 -17.35
N PRO A 603 -2.76 8.21 -18.60
CA PRO A 603 -3.68 7.67 -19.58
C PRO A 603 -3.97 6.20 -19.28
N GLN A 604 -5.17 5.75 -19.60
CA GLN A 604 -5.64 4.39 -19.39
C GLN A 604 -6.34 3.88 -20.65
N ILE A 605 -6.13 2.61 -20.98
CA ILE A 605 -6.88 1.89 -22.01
C ILE A 605 -7.25 0.53 -21.41
N SER A 606 -8.54 0.31 -21.24
CA SER A 606 -9.13 -0.95 -20.75
C SER A 606 -9.66 -1.78 -21.92
N ASN A 607 -10.36 -2.86 -21.64
CA ASN A 607 -10.98 -3.67 -22.67
C ASN A 607 -12.04 -2.91 -23.50
N TYR A 608 -12.79 -2.00 -22.87
CA TYR A 608 -13.96 -1.35 -23.48
C TYR A 608 -13.93 0.18 -23.38
N GLU A 609 -12.91 0.75 -22.75
CA GLU A 609 -12.82 2.18 -22.49
C GLU A 609 -11.38 2.66 -22.59
N GLU A 610 -11.20 3.93 -22.92
CA GLU A 610 -9.99 4.69 -22.75
C GLU A 610 -10.27 5.97 -21.95
N GLY A 611 -9.22 6.53 -21.30
CA GLY A 611 -9.40 7.71 -20.49
C GLY A 611 -8.16 8.20 -19.78
N PHE A 612 -8.40 9.04 -18.76
CA PHE A 612 -7.39 9.57 -17.86
C PHE A 612 -7.83 9.44 -16.41
N GLY A 613 -6.92 9.03 -15.56
CA GLY A 613 -7.01 9.22 -14.11
C GLY A 613 -5.96 10.24 -13.66
N GLY A 614 -6.35 11.18 -12.80
CA GLY A 614 -5.41 12.17 -12.35
C GLY A 614 -5.82 12.90 -11.08
N LYS A 615 -4.86 13.66 -10.54
CA LYS A 615 -5.10 14.55 -9.39
C LYS A 615 -4.20 15.77 -9.47
N SER A 616 -4.66 16.86 -8.87
CA SER A 616 -3.83 18.06 -8.68
C SER A 616 -4.18 18.79 -7.38
N SER A 617 -3.26 19.65 -6.94
CA SER A 617 -3.63 20.73 -6.04
C SER A 617 -4.52 21.76 -6.76
N VAL A 618 -5.19 22.60 -6.01
CA VAL A 618 -5.98 23.70 -6.58
C VAL A 618 -5.10 24.64 -7.42
N ASN A 619 -3.87 24.91 -6.94
CA ASN A 619 -2.93 25.81 -7.64
C ASN A 619 -2.33 25.17 -8.89
N ASP A 620 -2.23 23.83 -8.96
CA ASP A 620 -1.62 23.11 -10.07
C ASP A 620 -2.64 22.57 -11.09
N PHE A 621 -3.91 22.99 -10.97
CA PHE A 621 -4.99 22.59 -11.87
C PHE A 621 -4.67 22.90 -13.34
N GLU A 622 -4.13 24.10 -13.63
CA GLU A 622 -3.71 24.46 -14.99
C GLU A 622 -2.62 23.53 -15.51
N THR A 623 -1.65 23.15 -14.67
CA THR A 623 -0.59 22.19 -15.04
C THR A 623 -1.20 20.83 -15.41
N MET A 624 -2.22 20.38 -14.69
CA MET A 624 -2.94 19.15 -15.04
C MET A 624 -3.62 19.27 -16.41
N MET A 625 -4.24 20.41 -16.72
CA MET A 625 -4.87 20.63 -18.02
C MET A 625 -3.83 20.71 -19.16
N GLN A 626 -2.65 21.27 -18.90
CA GLN A 626 -1.53 21.27 -19.84
C GLN A 626 -1.06 19.83 -20.14
N LEU A 627 -0.96 18.97 -19.13
CA LEU A 627 -0.61 17.56 -19.32
C LEU A 627 -1.67 16.82 -20.15
N VAL A 628 -2.96 17.03 -19.87
CA VAL A 628 -4.06 16.48 -20.69
C VAL A 628 -3.90 16.89 -22.13
N TYR A 629 -3.70 18.19 -22.37
CA TYR A 629 -3.52 18.74 -23.72
C TYR A 629 -2.35 18.07 -24.46
N LEU A 630 -1.21 17.87 -23.77
CA LEU A 630 -0.04 17.25 -24.37
C LEU A 630 -0.25 15.75 -24.68
N PHE A 631 -0.98 15.02 -23.85
CA PHE A 631 -1.34 13.63 -24.17
C PHE A 631 -2.15 13.50 -25.45
N TYR A 632 -3.06 14.45 -25.73
CA TYR A 632 -3.82 14.47 -26.97
C TYR A 632 -3.00 14.94 -28.19
N THR A 633 -2.11 15.91 -28.01
CA THR A 633 -1.50 16.63 -29.13
C THR A 633 -0.07 16.23 -29.42
N ALA A 634 0.65 15.77 -28.41
CA ALA A 634 2.09 15.53 -28.49
C ALA A 634 2.55 14.29 -27.68
N PRO A 635 1.90 13.11 -27.84
CA PRO A 635 2.41 11.88 -27.27
C PRO A 635 3.77 11.56 -27.91
N ARG A 636 4.79 11.40 -27.07
CA ARG A 636 6.19 11.29 -27.49
C ARG A 636 6.54 9.83 -27.84
N LYS A 637 7.44 9.65 -28.81
CA LYS A 637 8.21 8.42 -29.04
C LYS A 637 9.58 8.58 -28.35
N ASP A 638 9.98 7.57 -27.55
CA ASP A 638 11.29 7.51 -26.92
C ASP A 638 11.83 6.09 -26.91
N ASP A 639 12.82 5.82 -27.78
CA ASP A 639 13.36 4.47 -27.97
C ASP A 639 14.13 3.96 -26.74
N ASN A 640 14.74 4.86 -25.97
CA ASN A 640 15.46 4.51 -24.73
C ASN A 640 14.47 4.12 -23.63
N ALA A 641 13.45 4.95 -23.39
CA ALA A 641 12.40 4.66 -22.42
C ALA A 641 11.61 3.40 -22.77
N PHE A 642 11.29 3.20 -24.05
CA PHE A 642 10.67 1.97 -24.52
C PHE A 642 11.54 0.74 -24.27
N SER A 643 12.83 0.80 -24.66
CA SER A 643 13.77 -0.31 -24.43
C SER A 643 13.93 -0.63 -22.95
N ALA A 644 14.03 0.41 -22.10
CA ALA A 644 14.08 0.24 -20.65
C ALA A 644 12.82 -0.45 -20.11
N LEU A 645 11.64 0.00 -20.53
CA LEU A 645 10.34 -0.58 -20.15
C LEU A 645 10.21 -2.04 -20.58
N ILE A 646 10.51 -2.36 -21.83
CA ILE A 646 10.44 -3.75 -22.34
C ILE A 646 11.44 -4.66 -21.61
N ASN A 647 12.64 -4.17 -21.32
CA ASN A 647 13.61 -4.94 -20.56
C ASN A 647 13.16 -5.18 -19.11
N MET A 648 12.49 -4.20 -18.49
CA MET A 648 11.86 -4.37 -17.19
C MET A 648 10.78 -5.47 -17.23
N TYR A 649 9.90 -5.45 -18.22
CA TYR A 649 8.89 -6.50 -18.40
C TYR A 649 9.51 -7.87 -18.66
N ARG A 650 10.53 -7.97 -19.52
CA ARG A 650 11.24 -9.24 -19.77
C ARG A 650 11.83 -9.80 -18.48
N THR A 651 12.52 -8.96 -17.71
CA THR A 651 13.09 -9.37 -16.41
C THR A 651 12.00 -9.87 -15.46
N SER A 652 10.92 -9.12 -15.30
CA SER A 652 9.79 -9.52 -14.44
C SER A 652 9.15 -10.84 -14.90
N LEU A 653 8.93 -11.01 -16.21
CA LEU A 653 8.32 -12.21 -16.77
C LEU A 653 9.25 -13.42 -16.69
N ALA A 654 10.55 -13.25 -16.93
CA ALA A 654 11.53 -14.30 -16.74
C ALA A 654 11.59 -14.76 -15.28
N ASN A 655 11.56 -13.81 -14.36
CA ASN A 655 11.57 -14.05 -12.93
C ASN A 655 10.30 -14.79 -12.45
N SER A 656 9.13 -14.41 -12.97
CA SER A 656 7.86 -15.03 -12.59
C SER A 656 7.53 -16.32 -13.33
N ALA A 657 8.35 -16.79 -14.27
CA ALA A 657 8.08 -17.99 -15.08
C ALA A 657 7.96 -19.27 -14.22
N THR A 658 8.66 -19.33 -13.10
CA THR A 658 8.62 -20.45 -12.15
C THR A 658 7.65 -20.23 -10.98
N ASP A 659 7.05 -19.04 -10.86
CA ASP A 659 6.13 -18.72 -9.76
C ASP A 659 4.83 -19.54 -9.91
N PRO A 660 4.47 -20.39 -8.94
CA PRO A 660 3.21 -21.11 -8.95
C PRO A 660 1.99 -20.20 -9.05
N ARG A 661 2.03 -19.02 -8.41
CA ARG A 661 0.93 -18.05 -8.44
C ARG A 661 0.70 -17.49 -9.83
N LYS A 662 1.78 -17.21 -10.59
CA LYS A 662 1.64 -16.79 -11.99
C LYS A 662 0.99 -17.87 -12.82
N ALA A 663 1.43 -19.12 -12.70
CA ALA A 663 0.83 -20.25 -13.42
C ALA A 663 -0.66 -20.40 -13.11
N PHE A 664 -1.04 -20.27 -11.84
CA PHE A 664 -2.43 -20.29 -11.40
C PHE A 664 -3.25 -19.15 -12.01
N ASN A 665 -2.78 -17.91 -11.91
CA ASN A 665 -3.46 -16.74 -12.43
C ASN A 665 -3.59 -16.76 -13.96
N ASP A 666 -2.57 -17.19 -14.69
CA ASP A 666 -2.61 -17.34 -16.14
C ASP A 666 -3.66 -18.38 -16.57
N THR A 667 -3.74 -19.51 -15.83
CA THR A 667 -4.76 -20.54 -16.03
C THR A 667 -6.16 -20.00 -15.79
N VAL A 668 -6.37 -19.30 -14.67
CA VAL A 668 -7.66 -18.67 -14.34
C VAL A 668 -8.06 -17.65 -15.40
N ASN A 669 -7.15 -16.76 -15.81
CA ASN A 669 -7.42 -15.73 -16.82
C ASN A 669 -7.80 -16.33 -18.18
N THR A 670 -7.18 -17.43 -18.55
CA THR A 670 -7.50 -18.16 -19.79
C THR A 670 -8.88 -18.80 -19.71
N LEU A 671 -9.20 -19.46 -18.61
CA LEU A 671 -10.48 -20.15 -18.40
C LEU A 671 -11.64 -19.18 -18.24
N VAL A 672 -11.48 -18.11 -17.46
CA VAL A 672 -12.55 -17.14 -17.19
C VAL A 672 -13.01 -16.38 -18.43
N THR A 673 -12.15 -16.30 -19.44
CA THR A 673 -12.49 -15.73 -20.77
C THR A 673 -12.85 -16.78 -21.80
N ASN A 674 -13.05 -18.03 -21.36
CA ASN A 674 -13.40 -19.18 -22.21
C ASN A 674 -12.43 -19.35 -23.39
N HIS A 675 -11.12 -19.26 -23.10
CA HIS A 675 -10.03 -19.37 -24.11
C HIS A 675 -10.17 -18.38 -25.29
N ASN A 676 -10.77 -17.21 -25.05
CA ASN A 676 -10.95 -16.23 -26.13
C ASN A 676 -9.57 -15.80 -26.67
N PRO A 677 -9.35 -15.81 -28.00
CA PRO A 677 -8.05 -15.48 -28.59
C PRO A 677 -7.61 -14.03 -28.36
N ARG A 678 -8.53 -13.17 -27.92
CA ARG A 678 -8.21 -11.79 -27.54
C ARG A 678 -7.66 -11.67 -26.10
N THR A 679 -7.63 -12.75 -25.35
CA THR A 679 -7.06 -12.76 -23.99
C THR A 679 -5.53 -12.73 -24.08
N VAL A 680 -4.95 -11.60 -23.74
CA VAL A 680 -3.48 -11.45 -23.74
C VAL A 680 -2.91 -11.94 -22.42
N ILE A 681 -2.26 -13.10 -22.45
CA ILE A 681 -1.41 -13.56 -21.35
C ILE A 681 0.01 -13.03 -21.58
N MET A 682 0.42 -12.08 -20.75
CA MET A 682 1.75 -11.51 -20.87
C MET A 682 2.81 -12.52 -20.40
N ASN A 683 3.68 -12.92 -21.30
CA ASN A 683 4.79 -13.86 -21.08
C ASN A 683 6.00 -13.46 -21.94
N LEU A 684 7.11 -14.18 -21.84
CA LEU A 684 8.33 -13.90 -22.58
C LEU A 684 8.13 -13.89 -24.11
N ASN A 685 7.25 -14.73 -24.63
CA ASN A 685 6.93 -14.74 -26.07
C ASN A 685 6.02 -13.57 -26.47
N THR A 686 5.04 -13.22 -25.61
CA THR A 686 4.11 -12.13 -25.90
C THR A 686 4.81 -10.77 -25.87
N ILE A 687 5.73 -10.54 -24.91
CA ILE A 687 6.45 -9.27 -24.78
C ILE A 687 7.38 -8.99 -25.97
N THR A 688 7.87 -10.02 -26.68
CA THR A 688 8.68 -9.83 -27.90
C THR A 688 7.88 -9.30 -29.08
N LYS A 689 6.55 -9.40 -29.05
CA LYS A 689 5.64 -8.93 -30.10
C LYS A 689 5.21 -7.47 -29.89
N VAL A 690 5.60 -6.87 -28.77
CA VAL A 690 5.27 -5.47 -28.47
C VAL A 690 6.14 -4.56 -29.31
N ASP A 691 5.48 -3.71 -30.09
CA ASP A 691 6.08 -2.74 -31.00
C ASP A 691 5.68 -1.32 -30.59
N GLN A 692 6.66 -0.42 -30.47
CA GLN A 692 6.43 0.93 -30.01
C GLN A 692 5.59 1.77 -30.99
N ASP A 693 5.84 1.67 -32.29
CA ASP A 693 5.12 2.45 -33.29
C ASP A 693 3.65 2.02 -33.37
N LYS A 694 3.40 0.69 -33.28
CA LYS A 694 2.04 0.15 -33.21
C LYS A 694 1.31 0.58 -31.93
N ALA A 695 1.98 0.55 -30.79
CA ALA A 695 1.43 1.02 -29.53
C ALA A 695 1.08 2.50 -29.57
N LEU A 696 2.00 3.34 -30.09
CA LEU A 696 1.80 4.78 -30.24
C LEU A 696 0.68 5.10 -31.25
N ALA A 697 0.62 4.37 -32.38
CA ALA A 697 -0.44 4.52 -33.35
C ALA A 697 -1.81 4.16 -32.77
N PHE A 698 -1.91 3.08 -32.00
CA PHE A 698 -3.13 2.68 -31.35
C PHE A 698 -3.55 3.69 -30.26
N PHE A 699 -2.59 4.19 -29.47
CA PHE A 699 -2.87 5.26 -28.51
C PHE A 699 -3.44 6.49 -29.18
N LYS A 700 -2.80 6.98 -30.26
CA LYS A 700 -3.28 8.14 -31.02
C LYS A 700 -4.67 7.93 -31.61
N ASP A 701 -4.99 6.72 -32.06
CA ASP A 701 -6.33 6.35 -32.54
C ASP A 701 -7.38 6.44 -31.42
N ARG A 702 -7.09 5.87 -30.23
CA ARG A 702 -8.02 5.92 -29.09
C ARG A 702 -8.26 7.34 -28.58
N PHE A 703 -7.26 8.18 -28.61
CA PHE A 703 -7.34 9.58 -28.16
C PHE A 703 -7.52 10.59 -29.32
N ALA A 704 -7.96 10.14 -30.50
CA ALA A 704 -8.10 11.01 -31.67
C ALA A 704 -9.22 12.04 -31.56
N ASN A 705 -10.31 11.73 -30.84
CA ASN A 705 -11.47 12.60 -30.73
C ASN A 705 -11.79 12.95 -29.29
N PRO A 706 -11.27 14.07 -28.76
CA PRO A 706 -11.57 14.52 -27.38
C PRO A 706 -13.07 14.78 -27.09
N ALA A 707 -13.92 14.96 -28.10
CA ALA A 707 -15.36 15.15 -27.91
C ALA A 707 -16.09 13.89 -27.45
N ASP A 708 -15.48 12.70 -27.62
CA ASP A 708 -16.01 11.43 -27.09
C ASP A 708 -15.88 11.35 -25.58
N PHE A 709 -14.93 12.10 -25.01
CA PHE A 709 -14.62 12.00 -23.60
C PHE A 709 -15.54 12.86 -22.73
N THR A 710 -15.95 12.29 -21.60
CA THR A 710 -16.53 13.03 -20.48
C THR A 710 -15.47 13.23 -19.44
N PHE A 711 -15.16 14.50 -19.10
CA PHE A 711 -14.21 14.85 -18.05
C PHE A 711 -14.96 15.16 -16.76
N ILE A 712 -14.61 14.49 -15.67
CA ILE A 712 -15.22 14.66 -14.35
C ILE A 712 -14.15 15.14 -13.37
N PHE A 713 -14.43 16.26 -12.70
CA PHE A 713 -13.60 16.81 -11.64
C PHE A 713 -14.35 16.74 -10.31
N ALA A 714 -13.74 16.12 -9.28
CA ALA A 714 -14.28 16.06 -7.93
C ALA A 714 -13.25 16.62 -6.92
N GLY A 715 -13.72 17.35 -5.92
CA GLY A 715 -12.85 17.94 -4.91
C GLY A 715 -13.07 19.43 -4.74
N ASN A 716 -12.01 20.16 -4.36
CA ASN A 716 -12.07 21.60 -4.20
C ASN A 716 -12.04 22.32 -5.57
N VAL A 717 -13.09 22.09 -6.35
CA VAL A 717 -13.29 22.70 -7.68
C VAL A 717 -14.40 23.75 -7.61
N ASP A 718 -14.17 24.91 -8.23
CA ASP A 718 -15.21 25.94 -8.37
C ASP A 718 -15.43 26.26 -9.86
N PRO A 719 -16.59 25.85 -10.44
CA PRO A 719 -16.93 26.17 -11.83
C PRO A 719 -16.98 27.68 -12.14
N ASN A 720 -17.09 28.55 -11.11
CA ASN A 720 -17.08 29.98 -11.28
C ASN A 720 -15.67 30.59 -11.18
N ASN A 721 -14.67 29.83 -10.78
CA ASN A 721 -13.29 30.27 -10.70
C ASN A 721 -12.76 30.58 -12.10
N VAL A 722 -12.36 31.85 -12.30
CA VAL A 722 -11.90 32.34 -13.60
C VAL A 722 -10.66 31.63 -14.10
N LYS A 723 -9.70 31.31 -13.22
CA LYS A 723 -8.46 30.58 -13.59
C LYS A 723 -8.78 29.16 -14.05
N MET A 724 -9.59 28.42 -13.30
CA MET A 724 -10.01 27.04 -13.68
C MET A 724 -10.78 27.06 -15.01
N ARG A 725 -11.73 27.98 -15.15
CA ARG A 725 -12.48 28.13 -16.42
C ARG A 725 -11.55 28.42 -17.59
N ASN A 726 -10.60 29.35 -17.42
CA ASN A 726 -9.67 29.69 -18.47
C ASN A 726 -8.78 28.48 -18.84
N ALA A 727 -8.26 27.75 -17.88
CA ALA A 727 -7.46 26.54 -18.10
C ALA A 727 -8.26 25.51 -18.93
N ILE A 728 -9.51 25.23 -18.54
CA ILE A 728 -10.38 24.28 -19.25
C ILE A 728 -10.68 24.78 -20.68
N CYS A 729 -11.09 26.07 -20.82
CA CYS A 729 -11.37 26.62 -22.15
C CYS A 729 -10.14 26.62 -23.05
N THR A 730 -8.96 26.89 -22.50
CA THR A 730 -7.71 26.90 -23.26
C THR A 730 -7.29 25.49 -23.64
N TYR A 731 -7.10 24.59 -22.68
CA TYR A 731 -6.44 23.32 -22.94
C TYR A 731 -7.40 22.20 -23.38
N LEU A 732 -8.63 22.14 -22.85
CA LEU A 732 -9.64 21.22 -23.37
C LEU A 732 -10.41 21.84 -24.54
N GLY A 733 -10.90 23.06 -24.38
CA GLY A 733 -11.67 23.77 -25.43
C GLY A 733 -10.87 24.07 -26.67
N GLY A 734 -9.54 24.15 -26.61
CA GLY A 734 -8.63 24.32 -27.71
C GLY A 734 -8.26 23.05 -28.49
N LEU A 735 -8.68 21.87 -28.00
CA LEU A 735 -8.44 20.60 -28.70
C LEU A 735 -9.31 20.49 -29.97
N LYS A 736 -8.75 19.94 -31.02
CA LYS A 736 -9.49 19.61 -32.25
C LYS A 736 -10.35 18.37 -32.01
N THR A 737 -11.61 18.41 -32.45
CA THR A 737 -12.58 17.35 -32.29
C THR A 737 -13.29 17.02 -33.59
N THR A 738 -13.94 15.86 -33.61
CA THR A 738 -14.87 15.43 -34.68
C THR A 738 -16.27 15.26 -34.07
N LYS A 739 -17.29 15.08 -34.92
CA LYS A 739 -18.67 14.86 -34.47
C LYS A 739 -19.04 13.39 -34.32
N VAL A 740 -18.12 12.48 -34.62
CA VAL A 740 -18.37 11.04 -34.54
C VAL A 740 -18.08 10.55 -33.13
N LEU A 741 -19.11 10.09 -32.42
CA LEU A 741 -18.97 9.43 -31.14
C LEU A 741 -18.72 7.94 -31.33
N GLU A 742 -17.80 7.38 -30.57
CA GLU A 742 -17.45 5.96 -30.66
C GLU A 742 -18.17 5.14 -29.58
N LYS A 743 -18.36 3.86 -29.87
CA LYS A 743 -18.90 2.87 -28.95
C LYS A 743 -17.95 1.66 -28.90
N PHE A 744 -17.89 0.98 -27.77
CA PHE A 744 -17.13 -0.27 -27.69
C PHE A 744 -17.72 -1.33 -28.65
N THR A 745 -16.90 -2.28 -29.02
CA THR A 745 -17.29 -3.42 -29.85
C THR A 745 -17.37 -4.67 -28.95
N ASP A 746 -18.54 -5.35 -28.96
CA ASP A 746 -18.64 -6.64 -28.28
C ASP A 746 -17.94 -7.72 -29.13
N ASN A 747 -16.74 -8.11 -28.69
CA ASN A 747 -15.89 -9.13 -29.30
C ASN A 747 -16.21 -10.55 -28.79
N ASN A 748 -17.39 -10.73 -28.21
CA ASN A 748 -17.89 -12.01 -27.70
C ASN A 748 -16.95 -12.66 -26.62
N ILE A 749 -16.31 -11.84 -25.80
CA ILE A 749 -15.57 -12.35 -24.62
C ILE A 749 -16.59 -12.69 -23.56
N ARG A 750 -16.71 -13.97 -23.22
CA ARG A 750 -17.71 -14.48 -22.27
C ARG A 750 -17.05 -15.39 -21.22
N LYS A 751 -17.63 -15.39 -20.04
CA LYS A 751 -17.29 -16.40 -19.03
C LYS A 751 -17.79 -17.78 -19.46
N PRO A 752 -17.15 -18.87 -18.98
CA PRO A 752 -17.54 -20.23 -19.35
C PRO A 752 -18.97 -20.53 -18.92
N GLN A 753 -19.69 -21.33 -19.73
CA GLN A 753 -21.00 -21.85 -19.43
C GLN A 753 -20.89 -23.33 -19.02
N GLY A 754 -21.84 -23.77 -18.17
CA GLY A 754 -21.83 -25.10 -17.58
C GLY A 754 -20.71 -25.27 -16.55
N LYS A 755 -20.39 -26.51 -16.24
CA LYS A 755 -19.37 -26.88 -15.26
C LYS A 755 -18.01 -27.04 -15.94
N VAL A 756 -17.03 -26.22 -15.55
CA VAL A 756 -15.64 -26.28 -15.99
C VAL A 756 -14.75 -26.60 -14.81
N SER A 757 -13.99 -27.67 -14.87
CA SER A 757 -13.01 -28.05 -13.84
C SER A 757 -11.63 -28.18 -14.47
N ASN A 758 -10.63 -27.59 -13.82
CA ASN A 758 -9.24 -27.69 -14.20
C ASN A 758 -8.38 -27.95 -12.98
N THR A 759 -7.68 -29.09 -13.00
CA THR A 759 -6.71 -29.44 -11.95
C THR A 759 -5.35 -29.64 -12.59
N PHE A 760 -4.33 -28.97 -12.08
CA PHE A 760 -2.95 -29.13 -12.54
C PHE A 760 -1.96 -29.14 -11.39
N GLU A 761 -0.75 -29.59 -11.66
CA GLU A 761 0.32 -29.68 -10.71
C GLU A 761 1.43 -28.68 -11.02
N LYS A 762 2.08 -28.16 -9.96
CA LYS A 762 3.23 -27.27 -10.06
C LYS A 762 4.26 -27.63 -8.98
N GLU A 763 5.54 -27.64 -9.35
CA GLU A 763 6.61 -27.81 -8.37
C GLU A 763 6.61 -26.64 -7.39
N MET A 764 6.65 -26.93 -6.09
CA MET A 764 6.75 -25.93 -5.02
C MET A 764 7.41 -26.52 -3.78
N LYS A 765 8.25 -25.73 -3.10
CA LYS A 765 8.97 -26.15 -1.88
C LYS A 765 8.04 -26.32 -0.68
N THR A 766 7.11 -25.39 -0.52
CA THR A 766 6.09 -25.49 0.53
C THR A 766 4.82 -26.06 -0.10
N ALA A 767 4.54 -27.31 0.22
CA ALA A 767 3.37 -28.00 -0.33
C ALA A 767 2.07 -27.29 0.09
N LYS A 768 1.34 -26.77 -0.91
CA LYS A 768 0.01 -26.18 -0.74
C LYS A 768 -0.87 -26.41 -1.96
N ALA A 769 -2.16 -26.47 -1.76
CA ALA A 769 -3.15 -26.45 -2.84
C ALA A 769 -3.77 -25.06 -2.91
N THR A 770 -3.73 -24.45 -4.09
CA THR A 770 -4.44 -23.19 -4.37
C THR A 770 -5.72 -23.50 -5.13
N ASN A 771 -6.85 -22.99 -4.63
CA ASN A 771 -8.18 -23.36 -5.08
C ASN A 771 -8.99 -22.12 -5.44
N LEU A 772 -9.78 -22.20 -6.50
CA LEU A 772 -10.73 -21.20 -6.90
C LEU A 772 -12.04 -21.87 -7.33
N VAL A 773 -13.15 -21.39 -6.79
CA VAL A 773 -14.50 -21.72 -7.23
C VAL A 773 -15.18 -20.43 -7.65
N LEU A 774 -15.76 -20.41 -8.86
CA LEU A 774 -16.42 -19.25 -9.42
C LEU A 774 -17.80 -19.64 -9.98
N TYR A 775 -18.84 -19.01 -9.48
CA TYR A 775 -20.15 -19.01 -10.08
C TYR A 775 -20.32 -17.77 -10.95
N ASN A 776 -20.96 -17.92 -12.12
CA ASN A 776 -21.27 -16.78 -12.98
C ASN A 776 -22.64 -16.94 -13.66
N GLY A 777 -23.28 -15.82 -14.01
CA GLY A 777 -24.57 -15.90 -14.70
C GLY A 777 -25.10 -14.54 -15.12
N ALA A 778 -26.02 -14.55 -16.08
CA ALA A 778 -26.70 -13.35 -16.53
C ALA A 778 -27.57 -12.77 -15.39
N MET A 779 -27.37 -11.48 -15.10
CA MET A 779 -28.15 -10.76 -14.09
C MET A 779 -28.19 -9.27 -14.45
N PRO A 780 -29.36 -8.61 -14.43
CA PRO A 780 -29.46 -7.19 -14.75
C PRO A 780 -28.56 -6.33 -13.88
N TYR A 781 -27.77 -5.44 -14.49
CA TYR A 781 -26.94 -4.47 -13.81
C TYR A 781 -27.79 -3.30 -13.31
N ASN A 782 -28.05 -3.26 -12.03
CA ASN A 782 -28.73 -2.18 -11.33
C ASN A 782 -28.34 -2.18 -9.85
N ILE A 783 -28.67 -1.10 -9.15
CA ILE A 783 -28.22 -0.90 -7.77
C ILE A 783 -28.70 -2.01 -6.81
N VAL A 784 -29.94 -2.49 -6.99
CA VAL A 784 -30.53 -3.51 -6.11
C VAL A 784 -29.77 -4.83 -6.28
N ASN A 785 -29.61 -5.29 -7.53
CA ASN A 785 -28.90 -6.53 -7.80
C ASN A 785 -27.42 -6.45 -7.42
N ASN A 786 -26.76 -5.31 -7.68
CA ASN A 786 -25.36 -5.11 -7.26
C ASN A 786 -25.21 -5.20 -5.74
N THR A 787 -26.12 -4.58 -5.00
CA THR A 787 -26.12 -4.62 -3.54
C THR A 787 -26.40 -6.03 -3.01
N LEU A 788 -27.36 -6.75 -3.61
CA LEU A 788 -27.68 -8.13 -3.24
C LEU A 788 -26.51 -9.09 -3.49
N VAL A 789 -25.88 -9.02 -4.67
CA VAL A 789 -24.74 -9.88 -5.00
C VAL A 789 -23.55 -9.57 -4.10
N GLY A 790 -23.27 -8.29 -3.84
CA GLY A 790 -22.25 -7.90 -2.87
C GLY A 790 -22.53 -8.47 -1.47
N ALA A 791 -23.75 -8.30 -0.97
CA ALA A 791 -24.15 -8.83 0.34
C ALA A 791 -24.06 -10.36 0.44
N ILE A 792 -24.33 -11.10 -0.64
CA ILE A 792 -24.10 -12.56 -0.70
C ILE A 792 -22.63 -12.88 -0.47
N GLY A 793 -21.72 -12.12 -1.11
CA GLY A 793 -20.28 -12.27 -0.91
C GLY A 793 -19.86 -12.05 0.54
N ASP A 794 -20.32 -10.97 1.16
CA ASP A 794 -20.03 -10.64 2.55
C ASP A 794 -20.57 -11.67 3.54
N ILE A 795 -21.77 -12.19 3.31
CA ILE A 795 -22.36 -13.26 4.15
C ILE A 795 -21.51 -14.55 4.04
N LEU A 796 -21.10 -14.93 2.83
CA LEU A 796 -20.26 -16.11 2.65
C LEU A 796 -18.87 -15.93 3.26
N ASP A 797 -18.29 -14.74 3.22
CA ASP A 797 -17.02 -14.41 3.90
C ASP A 797 -17.11 -14.68 5.41
N ILE A 798 -18.18 -14.24 6.06
CA ILE A 798 -18.47 -14.55 7.48
C ILE A 798 -18.60 -16.07 7.68
N ARG A 799 -19.37 -16.75 6.84
CA ARG A 799 -19.62 -18.18 6.96
C ARG A 799 -18.35 -19.03 6.79
N TYR A 800 -17.50 -18.70 5.80
CA TYR A 800 -16.24 -19.41 5.58
C TYR A 800 -15.24 -19.14 6.70
N THR A 801 -15.21 -17.93 7.25
CA THR A 801 -14.42 -17.66 8.45
C THR A 801 -14.85 -18.56 9.60
N GLU A 802 -16.14 -18.68 9.91
CA GLU A 802 -16.64 -19.54 10.98
C GLU A 802 -16.40 -21.02 10.74
N SER A 803 -16.69 -21.52 9.53
CA SER A 803 -16.70 -22.97 9.26
C SER A 803 -15.34 -23.53 8.86
N ILE A 804 -14.58 -22.83 8.00
CA ILE A 804 -13.34 -23.35 7.41
C ILE A 804 -12.11 -22.89 8.19
N ARG A 805 -12.05 -21.61 8.58
CA ARG A 805 -10.92 -21.09 9.33
C ARG A 805 -10.99 -21.50 10.80
N GLU A 806 -12.08 -21.16 11.48
CA GLU A 806 -12.18 -21.27 12.92
C GLU A 806 -12.49 -22.71 13.40
N LYS A 807 -13.47 -23.40 12.79
CA LYS A 807 -13.86 -24.74 13.21
C LYS A 807 -12.97 -25.84 12.65
N GLU A 808 -12.59 -25.74 11.35
CA GLU A 808 -11.81 -26.79 10.68
C GLU A 808 -10.30 -26.54 10.78
N GLY A 809 -9.86 -25.28 11.02
CA GLY A 809 -8.44 -24.94 10.95
C GLY A 809 -7.84 -25.34 9.60
N GLY A 810 -8.62 -25.19 8.53
CA GLY A 810 -8.29 -25.76 7.21
C GLY A 810 -7.59 -24.79 6.28
N THR A 811 -7.74 -23.51 6.52
CA THR A 811 -7.08 -22.41 5.76
C THR A 811 -6.90 -21.20 6.66
N TYR A 812 -5.98 -20.34 6.30
CA TYR A 812 -5.86 -19.01 6.93
C TYR A 812 -7.07 -18.11 6.62
N GLY A 813 -7.68 -18.26 5.43
CA GLY A 813 -8.89 -17.55 5.05
C GLY A 813 -9.35 -17.92 3.64
N VAL A 814 -10.64 -17.65 3.37
CA VAL A 814 -11.25 -17.76 2.04
C VAL A 814 -11.55 -16.36 1.56
N GLY A 815 -10.88 -15.92 0.50
CA GLY A 815 -11.18 -14.64 -0.12
C GLY A 815 -12.44 -14.73 -0.98
N VAL A 816 -13.47 -13.98 -0.65
CA VAL A 816 -14.73 -13.93 -1.41
C VAL A 816 -14.82 -12.62 -2.21
N ARG A 817 -15.19 -12.72 -3.49
CA ARG A 817 -15.47 -11.56 -4.34
C ARG A 817 -16.79 -11.77 -5.05
N ALA A 818 -17.68 -10.79 -4.96
CA ALA A 818 -18.99 -10.85 -5.59
C ALA A 818 -19.35 -9.51 -6.22
N GLY A 819 -20.01 -9.53 -7.38
CA GLY A 819 -20.42 -8.31 -8.08
C GLY A 819 -21.02 -8.60 -9.46
N ILE A 820 -21.51 -7.55 -10.12
CA ILE A 820 -22.05 -7.65 -11.47
C ILE A 820 -21.21 -6.75 -12.38
N SER A 821 -20.67 -7.29 -13.47
CA SER A 821 -20.09 -6.51 -14.56
C SER A 821 -21.18 -6.05 -15.52
N HIS A 822 -21.06 -4.81 -16.04
CA HIS A 822 -21.98 -4.25 -17.02
C HIS A 822 -21.53 -4.55 -18.45
N GLN A 823 -20.25 -4.52 -18.69
CA GLN A 823 -19.65 -4.71 -20.03
C GLN A 823 -18.91 -6.04 -20.12
N PRO A 824 -18.91 -6.68 -21.33
CA PRO A 824 -19.69 -6.34 -22.51
C PRO A 824 -21.16 -6.74 -22.39
N VAL A 825 -21.50 -7.55 -21.38
CA VAL A 825 -22.86 -7.98 -21.04
C VAL A 825 -23.00 -8.04 -19.52
N ASN A 826 -24.24 -7.86 -19.06
CA ASN A 826 -24.52 -7.94 -17.63
C ASN A 826 -24.30 -9.36 -17.12
N ASN A 827 -23.33 -9.54 -16.23
CA ASN A 827 -22.93 -10.84 -15.69
C ASN A 827 -22.57 -10.76 -14.22
N ALA A 828 -23.33 -11.45 -13.38
CA ALA A 828 -23.01 -11.63 -11.97
C ALA A 828 -21.87 -12.65 -11.80
N THR A 829 -21.03 -12.43 -10.82
CA THR A 829 -19.90 -13.30 -10.47
C THR A 829 -19.83 -13.44 -8.95
N LEU A 830 -19.63 -14.66 -8.47
CA LEU A 830 -19.31 -14.99 -7.08
C LEU A 830 -18.09 -15.90 -7.10
N LEU A 831 -16.96 -15.39 -6.61
CA LEU A 831 -15.66 -16.05 -6.61
C LEU A 831 -15.20 -16.32 -5.19
N MET A 832 -14.74 -17.54 -4.90
CA MET A 832 -14.09 -17.95 -3.67
C MET A 832 -12.70 -18.50 -3.99
N GLN A 833 -11.68 -18.02 -3.29
CA GLN A 833 -10.29 -18.45 -3.49
C GLN A 833 -9.60 -18.67 -2.14
N PHE A 834 -8.84 -19.77 -2.01
CA PHE A 834 -8.11 -20.08 -0.78
C PHE A 834 -6.91 -21.00 -1.04
N ASP A 835 -5.91 -20.91 -0.16
CA ASP A 835 -4.81 -21.85 -0.06
C ASP A 835 -5.04 -22.82 1.12
N THR A 836 -4.59 -24.07 1.00
CA THR A 836 -4.72 -25.08 2.06
C THR A 836 -3.68 -26.18 1.94
N ASP A 837 -3.59 -27.02 2.97
CA ASP A 837 -2.89 -28.29 2.90
C ASP A 837 -3.47 -29.16 1.78
N PRO A 838 -2.63 -29.71 0.86
CA PRO A 838 -3.11 -30.57 -0.21
C PRO A 838 -3.98 -31.75 0.26
N VAL A 839 -3.76 -32.25 1.46
CA VAL A 839 -4.56 -33.36 2.05
C VAL A 839 -5.98 -32.89 2.39
N LYS A 840 -6.17 -31.66 2.82
CA LYS A 840 -7.46 -31.09 3.18
C LYS A 840 -8.25 -30.54 1.98
N GLN A 841 -7.60 -30.36 0.83
CA GLN A 841 -8.13 -29.62 -0.33
C GLN A 841 -9.53 -30.07 -0.77
N ALA A 842 -9.74 -31.39 -0.97
CA ALA A 842 -11.03 -31.89 -1.45
C ALA A 842 -12.15 -31.66 -0.42
N LYS A 843 -11.86 -31.85 0.87
CA LYS A 843 -12.80 -31.58 1.95
C LYS A 843 -13.22 -30.12 1.96
N LEU A 844 -12.26 -29.20 1.86
CA LEU A 844 -12.55 -27.77 1.95
C LEU A 844 -13.31 -27.26 0.72
N ILE A 845 -13.03 -27.75 -0.49
CA ILE A 845 -13.88 -27.46 -1.66
C ILE A 845 -15.31 -27.93 -1.41
N GLY A 846 -15.49 -29.13 -0.83
CA GLY A 846 -16.83 -29.56 -0.42
C GLY A 846 -17.51 -28.56 0.51
N MET A 847 -16.81 -28.06 1.52
CA MET A 847 -17.34 -27.06 2.45
C MET A 847 -17.65 -25.70 1.77
N ILE A 848 -16.89 -25.29 0.72
CA ILE A 848 -17.25 -24.13 -0.10
C ILE A 848 -18.64 -24.30 -0.73
N TYR A 849 -18.90 -25.46 -1.31
CA TYR A 849 -20.20 -25.76 -1.90
C TYR A 849 -21.31 -25.92 -0.85
N ASP A 850 -21.01 -26.52 0.30
CA ASP A 850 -21.98 -26.74 1.38
C ASP A 850 -22.54 -25.42 1.91
N GLU A 851 -21.70 -24.39 2.14
CA GLU A 851 -22.16 -23.08 2.61
C GLU A 851 -23.02 -22.36 1.55
N VAL A 852 -22.68 -22.45 0.26
CA VAL A 852 -23.52 -21.92 -0.82
C VAL A 852 -24.85 -22.64 -0.86
N ASN A 853 -24.85 -23.98 -0.79
CA ASN A 853 -26.06 -24.79 -0.79
C ASN A 853 -26.92 -24.58 0.45
N GLU A 854 -26.31 -24.33 1.60
CA GLU A 854 -27.02 -24.01 2.84
C GLU A 854 -27.84 -22.74 2.69
N ILE A 855 -27.24 -21.68 2.12
CA ILE A 855 -27.95 -20.41 1.85
C ILE A 855 -29.05 -20.61 0.79
N VAL A 856 -28.77 -21.39 -0.25
CA VAL A 856 -29.77 -21.75 -1.29
C VAL A 856 -30.98 -22.47 -0.67
N LYS A 857 -30.75 -23.40 0.26
CA LYS A 857 -31.82 -24.21 0.89
C LYS A 857 -32.56 -23.48 1.98
N ASN A 858 -31.86 -22.83 2.90
CA ASN A 858 -32.41 -22.34 4.16
C ASN A 858 -32.40 -20.81 4.27
N GLY A 859 -31.75 -20.09 3.31
CA GLY A 859 -31.48 -18.67 3.41
C GLY A 859 -30.30 -18.36 4.34
N PRO A 860 -29.83 -17.11 4.38
CA PRO A 860 -28.78 -16.70 5.30
C PRO A 860 -29.29 -16.61 6.74
N LYS A 861 -28.40 -16.77 7.72
CA LYS A 861 -28.72 -16.45 9.11
C LYS A 861 -29.08 -14.97 9.23
N THR A 862 -30.12 -14.67 10.02
CA THR A 862 -30.55 -13.28 10.25
C THR A 862 -29.42 -12.44 10.87
N GLU A 863 -28.62 -13.03 11.75
CA GLU A 863 -27.49 -12.35 12.40
C GLU A 863 -26.41 -11.95 11.38
N ASP A 864 -26.03 -12.84 10.48
CA ASP A 864 -25.01 -12.56 9.45
C ASP A 864 -25.49 -11.44 8.52
N LEU A 865 -26.76 -11.49 8.09
CA LEU A 865 -27.36 -10.43 7.29
C LEU A 865 -27.38 -9.08 8.02
N GLN A 866 -27.69 -9.06 9.32
CA GLN A 866 -27.67 -7.83 10.11
C GLN A 866 -26.26 -7.22 10.19
N LYS A 867 -25.23 -8.02 10.44
CA LYS A 867 -23.84 -7.58 10.43
C LYS A 867 -23.46 -6.96 9.07
N VAL A 868 -23.79 -7.62 7.98
CA VAL A 868 -23.51 -7.13 6.61
C VAL A 868 -24.24 -5.81 6.34
N LYS A 869 -25.53 -5.70 6.66
CA LYS A 869 -26.28 -4.45 6.47
C LYS A 869 -25.68 -3.28 7.26
N GLN A 870 -25.29 -3.52 8.51
CA GLN A 870 -24.64 -2.49 9.35
C GLN A 870 -23.32 -2.03 8.74
N ASN A 871 -22.49 -2.97 8.27
CA ASN A 871 -21.22 -2.63 7.64
C ASN A 871 -21.41 -1.85 6.33
N LEU A 872 -22.34 -2.27 5.46
CA LEU A 872 -22.65 -1.58 4.20
C LEU A 872 -23.14 -0.14 4.44
N LEU A 873 -24.02 0.08 5.41
CA LEU A 873 -24.50 1.42 5.77
C LEU A 873 -23.40 2.28 6.40
N LYS A 874 -22.55 1.70 7.25
CA LYS A 874 -21.37 2.35 7.80
C LYS A 874 -20.47 2.86 6.68
N THR A 875 -20.01 1.96 5.82
CA THR A 875 -19.10 2.26 4.70
C THR A 875 -19.70 3.30 3.74
N TYR A 876 -21.00 3.22 3.46
CA TYR A 876 -21.68 4.24 2.67
C TYR A 876 -21.60 5.65 3.30
N ASN A 877 -21.86 5.77 4.60
CA ASN A 877 -21.81 7.05 5.30
C ASN A 877 -20.38 7.64 5.35
N GLU A 878 -19.37 6.81 5.46
CA GLU A 878 -17.96 7.20 5.41
C GLU A 878 -17.60 7.68 4.00
N ASN A 879 -17.99 6.93 2.98
CA ASN A 879 -17.74 7.23 1.57
C ASN A 879 -18.34 8.55 1.10
N LEU A 880 -19.48 8.99 1.66
CA LEU A 880 -20.09 10.29 1.34
C LEU A 880 -19.15 11.48 1.60
N ARG A 881 -18.04 11.30 2.32
CA ARG A 881 -17.02 12.31 2.62
C ARG A 881 -15.70 12.10 1.86
N GLU A 882 -15.69 11.22 0.86
CA GLU A 882 -14.51 10.89 0.08
C GLU A 882 -14.61 11.42 -1.35
N ASN A 883 -13.63 12.23 -1.76
CA ASN A 883 -13.59 12.75 -3.14
C ASN A 883 -13.56 11.64 -4.18
N GLY A 884 -12.81 10.56 -3.90
CA GLY A 884 -12.71 9.39 -4.78
C GLY A 884 -14.05 8.68 -4.96
N TRP A 885 -14.83 8.53 -3.88
CA TRP A 885 -16.16 7.95 -3.97
C TRP A 885 -17.11 8.81 -4.82
N TRP A 886 -17.08 10.13 -4.63
CA TRP A 886 -17.89 11.03 -5.44
C TRP A 886 -17.50 11.03 -6.91
N LEU A 887 -16.18 10.96 -7.22
CA LEU A 887 -15.70 10.83 -8.58
C LEU A 887 -16.31 9.60 -9.26
N ASN A 888 -16.19 8.43 -8.62
CA ASN A 888 -16.75 7.16 -9.13
C ASN A 888 -18.27 7.15 -9.18
N THR A 889 -18.93 7.77 -8.22
CA THR A 889 -20.40 7.87 -8.17
C THR A 889 -20.94 8.73 -9.30
N VAL A 890 -20.31 9.87 -9.55
CA VAL A 890 -20.65 10.75 -10.68
C VAL A 890 -20.41 10.04 -12.01
N GLU A 891 -19.27 9.37 -12.15
CA GLU A 891 -18.97 8.56 -13.33
C GLU A 891 -20.02 7.46 -13.54
N SER A 892 -20.35 6.68 -12.52
CA SER A 892 -21.38 5.63 -12.58
C SER A 892 -22.75 6.18 -12.97
N TYR A 893 -23.08 7.37 -12.55
CA TYR A 893 -24.35 8.01 -12.94
C TYR A 893 -24.39 8.38 -14.42
N TYR A 894 -23.33 9.05 -14.91
CA TYR A 894 -23.33 9.53 -16.29
C TYR A 894 -22.99 8.45 -17.32
N HIS A 895 -22.20 7.46 -16.93
CA HIS A 895 -21.79 6.36 -17.79
C HIS A 895 -22.76 5.16 -17.72
N ASN A 896 -23.09 4.70 -16.51
CA ASN A 896 -23.86 3.46 -16.29
C ASN A 896 -25.32 3.71 -15.85
N GLN A 897 -25.73 4.98 -15.70
CA GLN A 897 -27.06 5.38 -15.25
C GLN A 897 -27.45 4.84 -13.86
N ILE A 898 -26.45 4.61 -12.98
CA ILE A 898 -26.67 4.18 -11.61
C ILE A 898 -26.54 5.35 -10.63
N ASN A 899 -27.59 5.58 -9.85
CA ASN A 899 -27.61 6.59 -8.81
C ASN A 899 -27.37 5.97 -7.43
N TYR A 900 -26.12 6.01 -6.94
CA TYR A 900 -25.77 5.54 -5.61
C TYR A 900 -26.22 6.50 -4.51
N VAL A 901 -26.39 7.79 -4.79
CA VAL A 901 -26.74 8.79 -3.76
C VAL A 901 -28.16 8.59 -3.24
N ASP A 902 -29.15 8.50 -4.13
CA ASP A 902 -30.57 8.41 -3.74
C ASP A 902 -31.00 6.98 -3.39
N ASN A 903 -30.39 5.97 -3.99
CA ASN A 903 -30.96 4.64 -4.04
C ASN A 903 -30.17 3.59 -3.22
N TYR A 904 -28.90 3.85 -2.87
CA TYR A 904 -28.06 2.82 -2.23
C TYR A 904 -28.54 2.46 -0.82
N LYS A 905 -28.83 3.47 0.01
CA LYS A 905 -29.31 3.24 1.38
C LYS A 905 -30.60 2.42 1.37
N ASN A 906 -31.55 2.80 0.52
CA ASN A 906 -32.82 2.08 0.37
C ASN A 906 -32.61 0.65 -0.15
N ALA A 907 -31.66 0.46 -1.08
CA ALA A 907 -31.31 -0.87 -1.58
C ALA A 907 -30.77 -1.75 -0.44
N VAL A 908 -29.86 -1.25 0.40
CA VAL A 908 -29.33 -1.98 1.56
C VAL A 908 -30.42 -2.27 2.59
N GLU A 909 -31.25 -1.27 2.94
CA GLU A 909 -32.34 -1.43 3.92
C GLU A 909 -33.37 -2.45 3.47
N SER A 910 -33.65 -2.55 2.16
CA SER A 910 -34.61 -3.49 1.57
C SER A 910 -34.12 -4.94 1.49
N ILE A 911 -32.85 -5.22 1.78
CA ILE A 911 -32.33 -6.60 1.76
C ILE A 911 -33.04 -7.44 2.84
N THR A 912 -33.56 -8.59 2.46
CA THR A 912 -34.15 -9.59 3.33
C THR A 912 -33.47 -10.95 3.15
N PRO A 913 -33.61 -11.88 4.09
CA PRO A 913 -33.12 -13.26 3.91
C PRO A 913 -33.64 -13.89 2.61
N GLN A 914 -34.91 -13.64 2.28
CA GLN A 914 -35.58 -14.17 1.08
C GLN A 914 -35.00 -13.56 -0.20
N SER A 915 -34.66 -12.26 -0.20
CA SER A 915 -34.03 -11.62 -1.37
C SER A 915 -32.62 -12.13 -1.61
N ILE A 916 -31.80 -12.38 -0.58
CA ILE A 916 -30.50 -13.03 -0.65
C ILE A 916 -30.63 -14.43 -1.23
N GLN A 917 -31.50 -15.25 -0.61
CA GLN A 917 -31.77 -16.63 -1.03
C GLN A 917 -32.21 -16.70 -2.49
N SER A 918 -33.18 -15.93 -2.89
CA SER A 918 -33.75 -15.95 -4.25
C SER A 918 -32.71 -15.47 -5.29
N THR A 919 -31.86 -14.51 -4.94
CA THR A 919 -30.80 -14.01 -5.83
C THR A 919 -29.71 -15.06 -6.02
N LEU A 920 -29.30 -15.74 -4.94
CA LEU A 920 -28.32 -16.81 -5.03
C LEU A 920 -28.87 -18.02 -5.79
N ILE A 921 -30.13 -18.41 -5.56
CA ILE A 921 -30.82 -19.46 -6.35
C ILE A 921 -30.76 -19.13 -7.85
N LYS A 922 -31.11 -17.89 -8.24
CA LYS A 922 -31.06 -17.47 -9.66
C LYS A 922 -29.67 -17.57 -10.26
N LEU A 923 -28.61 -17.28 -9.51
CA LEU A 923 -27.23 -17.40 -9.97
C LEU A 923 -26.80 -18.87 -10.11
N VAL A 924 -27.03 -19.66 -9.07
CA VAL A 924 -26.64 -21.09 -9.00
C VAL A 924 -27.42 -21.94 -10.02
N ALA A 925 -28.71 -21.66 -10.22
CA ALA A 925 -29.57 -22.39 -11.15
C ALA A 925 -29.14 -22.28 -12.64
N GLN A 926 -28.29 -21.30 -12.97
CA GLN A 926 -27.74 -21.21 -14.33
C GLN A 926 -26.66 -22.28 -14.61
N GLY A 927 -26.19 -22.96 -13.56
CA GLY A 927 -25.27 -24.10 -13.68
C GLY A 927 -23.86 -23.75 -14.16
N ASN A 928 -23.49 -22.49 -14.20
CA ASN A 928 -22.17 -22.05 -14.67
C ASN A 928 -21.20 -21.99 -13.48
N ILE A 929 -20.33 -22.97 -13.38
CA ILE A 929 -19.35 -23.13 -12.30
C ILE A 929 -17.98 -23.38 -12.91
N MET A 930 -16.98 -22.60 -12.50
CA MET A 930 -15.58 -22.86 -12.81
C MET A 930 -14.84 -23.22 -11.55
N GLU A 931 -14.16 -24.33 -11.55
CA GLU A 931 -13.29 -24.79 -10.47
C GLU A 931 -11.85 -24.94 -10.98
N VAL A 932 -10.91 -24.27 -10.34
CA VAL A 932 -9.48 -24.36 -10.65
C VAL A 932 -8.71 -24.76 -9.41
N VAL A 933 -7.92 -25.84 -9.55
CA VAL A 933 -7.11 -26.39 -8.48
C VAL A 933 -5.67 -26.56 -8.94
N MET A 934 -4.75 -25.90 -8.26
CA MET A 934 -3.32 -26.15 -8.43
C MET A 934 -2.81 -26.93 -7.22
N LYS A 935 -2.12 -28.04 -7.46
CA LYS A 935 -1.51 -28.89 -6.43
C LYS A 935 0.01 -28.91 -6.56
N PRO A 936 0.74 -29.25 -5.49
CA PRO A 936 2.16 -29.52 -5.61
C PRO A 936 2.36 -30.79 -6.44
N THR A 937 3.42 -30.82 -7.26
CA THR A 937 3.90 -32.10 -7.83
C THR A 937 4.28 -33.06 -6.70
N LYS A 938 4.01 -34.35 -6.89
CA LYS A 938 4.32 -35.41 -5.91
C LYS A 938 5.82 -35.57 -5.69
#